data_b850967e7e77cc32b36f4584439b1f7a
#
_entry.id   b850967e7e77cc32b36f4584439b1f7a
#
_cell.length_a   1.000
_cell.length_b   1.000
_cell.length_c   1.000
_cell.angle_alpha   90.00
_cell.angle_beta   90.00
_cell.angle_gamma   90.00
#
_symmetry.space_group_name_H-M   'P 1'
#
loop_
_entity.id
_entity.type
_entity.pdbx_description
1 polymer ?
#
loop_
_entity_poly.entity_id
_entity_poly.type
_entity_poly.pdbx_seq_one_letter_code
_entity_poly.pdbx_strand_id
1 'polypeptide(L)'
;MANDPRKLLVTCALPYANGSIHLGHMLEHIQADIWVRYQRLRGNTVNFICADDAHGTPIMLKAQQMGITPEEMIAAVSEEHQKDFAGFDISFDNYHSTHSEENRELASHIYLELKKNGFISSRTISQLFDPEKEMFLPDRFVKGTCPKCKSEDQYGDNCDNCGETYSPTELIDPKSAVSGATPVMKDSEHFFFDLPQFESMLKEWTRSGSLQAETANKMQEWFESGLQQWDISRDAPYFGFEIPGEKNKFFYVWLDAPVGYMASFKNLCNKTEGLDFDEYWKKESTTELYHFIGKDIVYFHSLFWPAMLEGSGFRKPNNVFVHGYVTVNGAKMSKSKGTFIKAATYLDHLDPECLRYYYAAKLNSRIDDLDLNLEDFTQRVNADVVNKIVNLASRNAGFISKRFEGKLSANFAETELYNEFTAAADRIAELYETREFGRAIREITALADKANQYVDEKAPWVVAKEEGKDQELQDICSVGINLFRVLMTYLKPVMPELAARTEAFLNEELTWEGIAAPLTDHEITKFKALFNRIDPKKVEAMIEASKEDAAAEVAAKEKAEAEKSKASQTELDKDPIAEEIEFDAFAAVDMRIARIISCEEVPKANKLLKFQLDIGGETRQVFSGIKSAYKPEELEGKLTVMVANLKPRKMKFGMSEGMILAAGPGGSDLWILEPHEGAQPGMRVM
;
A
#
# COMPACT_ATOMS: atom_id res chain seq x y z
N MET A 1 -25.81 13.55 35.24
CA MET A 1 -24.68 12.80 35.82
C MET A 1 -23.70 12.65 34.69
N ALA A 2 -22.50 13.15 34.85
CA ALA A 2 -21.45 12.87 33.87
C ALA A 2 -21.20 11.36 33.92
N ASN A 3 -21.42 10.65 32.80
CA ASN A 3 -21.02 9.25 32.70
C ASN A 3 -19.51 9.21 32.86
N ASP A 4 -18.98 8.19 33.52
CA ASP A 4 -17.54 7.96 33.54
C ASP A 4 -17.01 7.91 32.09
N PRO A 5 -15.83 8.50 31.83
CA PRO A 5 -15.25 8.48 30.46
C PRO A 5 -15.13 7.05 29.93
N ARG A 6 -15.61 6.81 28.73
CA ARG A 6 -15.44 5.52 28.05
C ARG A 6 -13.97 5.31 27.72
N LYS A 7 -13.50 4.06 27.77
CA LYS A 7 -12.17 3.67 27.30
C LYS A 7 -12.29 2.90 26.00
N LEU A 8 -11.75 3.44 24.94
CA LEU A 8 -11.88 2.93 23.58
C LEU A 8 -10.53 2.56 22.98
N LEU A 9 -10.49 1.44 22.30
CA LEU A 9 -9.41 1.06 21.38
C LEU A 9 -10.00 1.06 19.97
N VAL A 10 -9.43 1.89 19.10
CA VAL A 10 -9.88 2.07 17.72
C VAL A 10 -8.75 1.68 16.77
N THR A 11 -9.09 0.93 15.72
CA THR A 11 -8.15 0.50 14.71
C THR A 11 -8.68 0.76 13.31
N CYS A 12 -7.78 0.95 12.36
CA CYS A 12 -8.05 0.86 10.92
C CYS A 12 -7.49 -0.43 10.35
N ALA A 13 -8.02 -0.88 9.23
CA ALA A 13 -7.41 -1.96 8.47
C ALA A 13 -5.94 -1.64 8.17
N LEU A 14 -5.10 -2.66 8.27
CA LEU A 14 -3.66 -2.50 8.09
C LEU A 14 -3.34 -2.37 6.60
N PRO A 15 -2.71 -1.26 6.15
CA PRO A 15 -2.25 -1.15 4.79
C PRO A 15 -1.23 -2.24 4.47
N TYR A 16 -1.34 -2.84 3.29
CA TYR A 16 -0.38 -3.84 2.85
C TYR A 16 0.93 -3.19 2.41
N ALA A 17 2.05 -3.60 3.02
CA ALA A 17 3.37 -2.97 2.85
C ALA A 17 4.02 -3.26 1.48
N ASN A 18 3.26 -3.21 0.40
CA ASN A 18 3.75 -3.46 -0.96
C ASN A 18 3.56 -2.28 -1.92
N GLY A 19 3.05 -1.16 -1.45
CA GLY A 19 2.79 0.03 -2.29
C GLY A 19 2.37 1.25 -1.50
N SER A 20 2.34 2.39 -2.17
CA SER A 20 2.00 3.70 -1.61
C SER A 20 0.53 3.78 -1.18
N ILE A 21 0.24 4.59 -0.19
CA ILE A 21 -1.12 4.97 0.19
C ILE A 21 -1.76 5.78 -0.95
N HIS A 22 -3.03 5.53 -1.24
CA HIS A 22 -3.83 6.29 -2.18
C HIS A 22 -5.14 6.80 -1.53
N LEU A 23 -5.87 7.68 -2.22
CA LEU A 23 -7.06 8.33 -1.66
C LEU A 23 -8.16 7.33 -1.24
N GLY A 24 -8.18 6.12 -1.81
CA GLY A 24 -9.07 5.04 -1.37
C GLY A 24 -8.77 4.56 0.05
N HIS A 25 -7.50 4.37 0.40
CA HIS A 25 -7.08 4.05 1.76
C HIS A 25 -7.41 5.20 2.72
N MET A 26 -7.21 6.45 2.27
CA MET A 26 -7.48 7.63 3.09
C MET A 26 -8.94 7.77 3.51
N LEU A 27 -9.91 7.19 2.78
CA LEU A 27 -11.32 7.20 3.19
C LEU A 27 -11.51 6.56 4.56
N GLU A 28 -10.92 5.39 4.76
CA GLU A 28 -11.00 4.65 6.01
C GLU A 28 -10.36 5.41 7.17
N HIS A 29 -9.11 5.84 6.95
CA HIS A 29 -8.33 6.49 8.01
C HIS A 29 -8.91 7.85 8.40
N ILE A 30 -9.41 8.64 7.44
CA ILE A 30 -10.10 9.90 7.71
C ILE A 30 -11.41 9.64 8.47
N GLN A 31 -12.20 8.64 8.06
CA GLN A 31 -13.45 8.28 8.74
C GLN A 31 -13.21 7.91 10.21
N ALA A 32 -12.22 7.06 10.46
CA ALA A 32 -11.85 6.64 11.81
C ALA A 32 -11.31 7.81 12.65
N ASP A 33 -10.42 8.63 12.08
CA ASP A 33 -9.83 9.77 12.76
C ASP A 33 -10.87 10.83 13.15
N ILE A 34 -11.86 11.11 12.28
CA ILE A 34 -12.99 12.01 12.62
C ILE A 34 -13.74 11.48 13.85
N TRP A 35 -14.04 10.17 13.85
CA TRP A 35 -14.75 9.55 14.98
C TRP A 35 -13.91 9.56 16.25
N VAL A 36 -12.62 9.27 16.17
CA VAL A 36 -11.67 9.31 17.29
C VAL A 36 -11.56 10.73 17.87
N ARG A 37 -11.37 11.74 17.01
CA ARG A 37 -11.32 13.15 17.45
C ARG A 37 -12.61 13.60 18.10
N TYR A 38 -13.75 13.17 17.58
CA TYR A 38 -15.05 13.41 18.21
C TYR A 38 -15.11 12.75 19.60
N GLN A 39 -14.72 11.49 19.76
CA GLN A 39 -14.73 10.82 21.06
C GLN A 39 -13.82 11.53 22.09
N ARG A 40 -12.63 11.93 21.67
CA ARG A 40 -11.71 12.72 22.50
C ARG A 40 -12.30 14.07 22.89
N LEU A 41 -12.94 14.77 21.95
CA LEU A 41 -13.62 16.04 22.20
C LEU A 41 -14.80 15.89 23.19
N ARG A 42 -15.37 14.69 23.29
CA ARG A 42 -16.40 14.33 24.29
C ARG A 42 -15.83 13.86 25.62
N GLY A 43 -14.50 13.93 25.81
CA GLY A 43 -13.83 13.57 27.05
C GLY A 43 -13.59 12.06 27.25
N ASN A 44 -13.79 11.23 26.22
CA ASN A 44 -13.49 9.81 26.27
C ASN A 44 -11.99 9.54 26.12
N THR A 45 -11.49 8.49 26.77
CA THR A 45 -10.11 7.99 26.58
C THR A 45 -10.06 7.12 25.35
N VAL A 46 -9.30 7.50 24.34
CA VAL A 46 -9.21 6.77 23.07
C VAL A 46 -7.77 6.48 22.74
N ASN A 47 -7.46 5.19 22.54
CA ASN A 47 -6.22 4.73 21.92
C ASN A 47 -6.51 4.42 20.45
N PHE A 48 -5.88 5.14 19.53
CA PHE A 48 -6.04 4.98 18.09
C PHE A 48 -4.77 4.42 17.49
N ILE A 49 -4.84 3.18 16.99
CA ILE A 49 -3.64 2.47 16.53
C ILE A 49 -3.82 1.91 15.12
N CYS A 50 -2.70 1.75 14.43
CA CYS A 50 -2.61 1.06 13.16
C CYS A 50 -1.24 0.37 13.04
N ALA A 51 -1.03 -0.36 11.93
CA ALA A 51 0.23 -0.98 11.58
C ALA A 51 0.27 -1.24 10.07
N ASP A 52 1.45 -1.61 9.54
CA ASP A 52 1.55 -2.19 8.20
C ASP A 52 1.34 -3.70 8.26
N ASP A 53 0.57 -4.24 7.31
CA ASP A 53 0.56 -5.66 6.99
C ASP A 53 1.79 -5.98 6.13
N ALA A 54 2.78 -6.64 6.73
CA ALA A 54 4.15 -6.71 6.23
C ALA A 54 4.58 -8.09 5.70
N HIS A 55 3.71 -9.09 5.64
CA HIS A 55 4.06 -10.45 5.29
C HIS A 55 3.48 -10.92 3.95
N GLY A 56 4.02 -11.99 3.44
CA GLY A 56 3.48 -12.69 2.28
C GLY A 56 4.43 -12.79 1.08
N THR A 57 4.09 -13.72 0.18
CA THR A 57 4.82 -13.95 -1.08
C THR A 57 4.95 -12.69 -1.96
N PRO A 58 3.93 -11.81 -2.10
CA PRO A 58 4.07 -10.61 -2.93
C PRO A 58 5.18 -9.66 -2.45
N ILE A 59 5.34 -9.48 -1.13
CA ILE A 59 6.41 -8.65 -0.55
C ILE A 59 7.77 -9.28 -0.84
N MET A 60 7.92 -10.59 -0.57
CA MET A 60 9.15 -11.32 -0.83
C MET A 60 9.59 -11.19 -2.29
N LEU A 61 8.69 -11.43 -3.24
CA LEU A 61 8.99 -11.37 -4.66
C LEU A 61 9.28 -9.95 -5.14
N LYS A 62 8.59 -8.95 -4.63
CA LYS A 62 8.84 -7.55 -4.96
C LYS A 62 10.19 -7.08 -4.43
N ALA A 63 10.56 -7.42 -3.20
CA ALA A 63 11.89 -7.13 -2.65
C ALA A 63 12.99 -7.79 -3.48
N GLN A 64 12.82 -9.06 -3.86
CA GLN A 64 13.73 -9.76 -4.76
C GLN A 64 13.85 -9.08 -6.14
N GLN A 65 12.76 -8.56 -6.69
CA GLN A 65 12.79 -7.80 -7.93
C GLN A 65 13.58 -6.50 -7.81
N MET A 66 13.51 -5.85 -6.65
CA MET A 66 14.24 -4.62 -6.34
C MET A 66 15.69 -4.86 -5.95
N GLY A 67 16.11 -6.12 -5.72
CA GLY A 67 17.46 -6.47 -5.28
C GLY A 67 17.77 -6.08 -3.83
N ILE A 68 16.74 -5.99 -2.98
CA ILE A 68 16.84 -5.66 -1.54
C ILE A 68 16.19 -6.77 -0.71
N THR A 69 16.39 -6.73 0.61
CA THR A 69 15.68 -7.65 1.51
C THR A 69 14.21 -7.25 1.71
N PRO A 70 13.32 -8.18 2.05
CA PRO A 70 11.95 -7.85 2.42
C PRO A 70 11.88 -6.86 3.58
N GLU A 71 12.77 -6.98 4.58
CA GLU A 71 12.85 -6.11 5.75
C GLU A 71 13.20 -4.66 5.35
N GLU A 72 14.17 -4.48 4.45
CA GLU A 72 14.51 -3.14 3.92
C GLU A 72 13.33 -2.53 3.17
N MET A 73 12.62 -3.33 2.38
CA MET A 73 11.46 -2.86 1.61
C MET A 73 10.31 -2.43 2.52
N ILE A 74 9.91 -3.26 3.50
CA ILE A 74 8.80 -2.92 4.40
C ILE A 74 9.14 -1.74 5.31
N ALA A 75 10.40 -1.57 5.71
CA ALA A 75 10.85 -0.40 6.48
C ALA A 75 10.67 0.90 5.68
N ALA A 76 11.10 0.92 4.43
CA ALA A 76 10.95 2.08 3.55
C ALA A 76 9.46 2.42 3.26
N VAL A 77 8.63 1.39 3.04
CA VAL A 77 7.19 1.57 2.82
C VAL A 77 6.51 2.09 4.09
N SER A 78 6.89 1.58 5.27
CA SER A 78 6.35 2.05 6.54
C SER A 78 6.64 3.51 6.82
N GLU A 79 7.85 3.98 6.48
CA GLU A 79 8.22 5.41 6.59
C GLU A 79 7.35 6.28 5.66
N GLU A 80 7.12 5.84 4.42
CA GLU A 80 6.24 6.51 3.46
C GLU A 80 4.80 6.59 3.99
N HIS A 81 4.23 5.45 4.45
CA HIS A 81 2.87 5.40 4.98
C HIS A 81 2.67 6.33 6.17
N GLN A 82 3.60 6.32 7.14
CA GLN A 82 3.52 7.19 8.31
C GLN A 82 3.59 8.66 7.93
N LYS A 83 4.45 9.03 6.96
CA LYS A 83 4.54 10.39 6.43
C LYS A 83 3.22 10.82 5.78
N ASP A 84 2.61 9.95 4.98
CA ASP A 84 1.35 10.23 4.30
C ASP A 84 0.21 10.41 5.31
N PHE A 85 0.09 9.53 6.30
CA PHE A 85 -0.93 9.66 7.35
C PHE A 85 -0.75 10.91 8.19
N ALA A 86 0.49 11.24 8.57
CA ALA A 86 0.79 12.49 9.27
C ALA A 86 0.44 13.72 8.42
N GLY A 87 0.69 13.67 7.10
CA GLY A 87 0.32 14.72 6.15
C GLY A 87 -1.18 14.96 6.04
N PHE A 88 -2.00 13.97 6.34
CA PHE A 88 -3.47 14.09 6.41
C PHE A 88 -4.01 14.29 7.83
N ASP A 89 -3.16 14.58 8.81
CA ASP A 89 -3.51 14.81 10.22
C ASP A 89 -4.21 13.59 10.86
N ILE A 90 -3.85 12.36 10.46
CA ILE A 90 -4.36 11.16 11.12
C ILE A 90 -3.67 11.00 12.48
N SER A 91 -4.45 11.02 13.55
CA SER A 91 -3.96 11.15 14.94
C SER A 91 -3.69 9.80 15.62
N PHE A 92 -2.95 8.89 14.97
CA PHE A 92 -2.56 7.63 15.60
C PHE A 92 -1.72 7.85 16.86
N ASP A 93 -2.06 7.14 17.95
CA ASP A 93 -1.23 7.06 19.15
C ASP A 93 -0.05 6.09 18.95
N ASN A 94 -0.22 5.10 18.09
CA ASN A 94 0.84 4.20 17.66
C ASN A 94 0.63 3.70 16.23
N TYR A 95 1.71 3.66 15.47
CA TYR A 95 1.78 3.00 14.17
C TYR A 95 2.92 1.97 14.20
N HIS A 96 2.65 0.72 13.82
CA HIS A 96 3.58 -0.39 13.99
C HIS A 96 3.68 -1.25 12.73
N SER A 97 4.12 -2.49 12.86
CA SER A 97 4.23 -3.45 11.77
C SER A 97 3.84 -4.86 12.25
N THR A 98 3.22 -5.64 11.38
CA THR A 98 3.02 -7.07 11.66
C THR A 98 4.35 -7.84 11.69
N HIS A 99 5.42 -7.32 11.04
CA HIS A 99 6.77 -7.85 11.17
C HIS A 99 7.45 -7.32 12.43
N SER A 100 6.97 -7.75 13.60
CA SER A 100 7.44 -7.30 14.92
C SER A 100 7.46 -8.48 15.91
N GLU A 101 8.24 -8.32 16.98
CA GLU A 101 8.33 -9.34 18.04
C GLU A 101 6.98 -9.51 18.75
N GLU A 102 6.28 -8.41 19.04
CA GLU A 102 4.96 -8.45 19.65
C GLU A 102 3.96 -9.23 18.80
N ASN A 103 4.01 -9.08 17.47
CA ASN A 103 3.11 -9.82 16.57
C ASN A 103 3.48 -11.30 16.50
N ARG A 104 4.77 -11.62 16.46
CA ARG A 104 5.27 -12.99 16.46
C ARG A 104 4.84 -13.74 17.72
N GLU A 105 5.00 -13.12 18.90
CA GLU A 105 4.61 -13.70 20.18
C GLU A 105 3.09 -13.92 20.26
N LEU A 106 2.30 -12.93 19.90
CA LEU A 106 0.84 -12.99 19.96
C LEU A 106 0.26 -13.97 18.94
N ALA A 107 0.73 -13.97 17.69
CA ALA A 107 0.29 -14.93 16.67
C ALA A 107 0.64 -16.37 17.07
N SER A 108 1.85 -16.59 17.62
CA SER A 108 2.26 -17.88 18.16
C SER A 108 1.38 -18.32 19.33
N HIS A 109 1.08 -17.41 20.26
CA HIS A 109 0.21 -17.68 21.40
C HIS A 109 -1.21 -18.08 20.95
N ILE A 110 -1.80 -17.29 20.05
CA ILE A 110 -3.14 -17.58 19.49
C ILE A 110 -3.15 -18.97 18.82
N TYR A 111 -2.16 -19.25 17.95
CA TYR A 111 -2.07 -20.55 17.29
C TYR A 111 -1.97 -21.70 18.28
N LEU A 112 -1.10 -21.58 19.30
CA LEU A 112 -0.91 -22.63 20.30
C LEU A 112 -2.16 -22.87 21.15
N GLU A 113 -2.90 -21.84 21.54
CA GLU A 113 -4.17 -21.98 22.25
C GLU A 113 -5.24 -22.60 21.35
N LEU A 114 -5.34 -22.20 20.06
CA LEU A 114 -6.25 -22.81 19.10
C LEU A 114 -5.92 -24.31 18.89
N LYS A 115 -4.64 -24.66 18.77
CA LYS A 115 -4.17 -26.06 18.62
C LYS A 115 -4.49 -26.89 19.85
N LYS A 116 -4.21 -26.36 21.03
CA LYS A 116 -4.50 -26.98 22.34
C LYS A 116 -5.99 -27.24 22.54
N ASN A 117 -6.83 -26.32 22.08
CA ASN A 117 -8.31 -26.40 22.19
C ASN A 117 -8.94 -27.25 21.06
N GLY A 118 -8.14 -27.86 20.18
CA GLY A 118 -8.62 -28.75 19.12
C GLY A 118 -9.23 -28.05 17.90
N PHE A 119 -8.94 -26.76 17.71
CA PHE A 119 -9.42 -25.99 16.56
C PHE A 119 -8.46 -25.93 15.36
N ILE A 120 -7.32 -26.62 15.46
CA ILE A 120 -6.35 -26.76 14.35
C ILE A 120 -6.25 -28.24 13.96
N SER A 121 -6.42 -28.51 12.68
CA SER A 121 -6.21 -29.83 12.07
C SER A 121 -5.11 -29.76 11.01
N SER A 122 -4.52 -30.91 10.63
CA SER A 122 -3.57 -30.99 9.53
C SER A 122 -4.05 -32.02 8.49
N ARG A 123 -3.72 -31.76 7.22
CA ARG A 123 -3.90 -32.71 6.13
C ARG A 123 -2.95 -32.40 4.98
N THR A 124 -2.64 -33.45 4.23
CA THR A 124 -1.86 -33.30 2.98
C THR A 124 -2.79 -32.78 1.88
N ILE A 125 -2.31 -31.78 1.15
CA ILE A 125 -2.94 -31.23 -0.07
C ILE A 125 -1.94 -31.23 -1.21
N SER A 126 -2.44 -31.37 -2.44
CA SER A 126 -1.65 -31.27 -3.66
C SER A 126 -1.80 -29.87 -4.27
N GLN A 127 -0.68 -29.21 -4.52
CA GLN A 127 -0.66 -27.84 -5.08
C GLN A 127 0.34 -27.76 -6.24
N LEU A 128 0.19 -26.74 -7.07
CA LEU A 128 1.15 -26.43 -8.13
C LEU A 128 2.46 -25.89 -7.53
N PHE A 129 3.56 -26.46 -7.97
CA PHE A 129 4.92 -26.14 -7.52
C PHE A 129 5.79 -25.74 -8.70
N ASP A 130 6.52 -24.64 -8.55
CA ASP A 130 7.52 -24.19 -9.52
C ASP A 130 8.84 -24.92 -9.29
N PRO A 131 9.29 -25.79 -10.21
CA PRO A 131 10.52 -26.57 -10.02
C PRO A 131 11.79 -25.74 -10.16
N GLU A 132 11.75 -24.58 -10.82
CA GLU A 132 12.93 -23.71 -10.98
C GLU A 132 13.13 -22.77 -9.80
N LYS A 133 12.03 -22.33 -9.18
CA LYS A 133 12.07 -21.45 -8.00
C LYS A 133 11.92 -22.22 -6.69
N GLU A 134 11.69 -23.52 -6.78
CA GLU A 134 11.48 -24.42 -5.64
C GLU A 134 10.43 -23.91 -4.65
N MET A 135 9.30 -23.37 -5.20
CA MET A 135 8.24 -22.79 -4.40
C MET A 135 6.85 -23.24 -4.85
N PHE A 136 5.91 -23.34 -3.90
CA PHE A 136 4.49 -23.51 -4.21
C PHE A 136 3.92 -22.21 -4.77
N LEU A 137 3.03 -22.32 -5.75
CA LEU A 137 2.46 -21.20 -6.47
C LEU A 137 1.06 -20.88 -5.93
N PRO A 138 0.86 -19.68 -5.34
CA PRO A 138 -0.48 -19.14 -5.15
C PRO A 138 -1.21 -18.97 -6.49
N ASP A 139 -2.53 -18.99 -6.46
CA ASP A 139 -3.38 -19.00 -7.67
C ASP A 139 -3.00 -17.91 -8.68
N ARG A 140 -2.73 -16.68 -8.21
CA ARG A 140 -2.30 -15.55 -9.05
C ARG A 140 -0.85 -15.60 -9.54
N PHE A 141 -0.11 -16.60 -9.12
CA PHE A 141 1.24 -16.86 -9.64
C PHE A 141 1.28 -17.98 -10.66
N VAL A 142 0.10 -18.46 -11.07
CA VAL A 142 -0.08 -19.38 -12.20
C VAL A 142 -0.82 -18.65 -13.31
N LYS A 143 -0.35 -18.75 -14.53
CA LYS A 143 -0.99 -18.22 -15.72
C LYS A 143 -1.18 -19.34 -16.75
N GLY A 144 -2.23 -19.24 -17.54
CA GLY A 144 -2.52 -20.22 -18.58
C GLY A 144 -3.70 -19.80 -19.44
N THR A 145 -4.20 -20.73 -20.23
CA THR A 145 -5.35 -20.51 -21.09
C THR A 145 -6.64 -20.86 -20.35
N CYS A 146 -7.62 -19.98 -20.38
CA CYS A 146 -8.92 -20.19 -19.74
C CYS A 146 -9.61 -21.48 -20.25
N PRO A 147 -10.06 -22.40 -19.39
CA PRO A 147 -10.70 -23.65 -19.82
C PRO A 147 -12.01 -23.42 -20.57
N LYS A 148 -12.70 -22.28 -20.29
CA LYS A 148 -14.02 -21.97 -20.88
C LYS A 148 -13.93 -21.18 -22.18
N CYS A 149 -13.37 -19.99 -22.16
CA CYS A 149 -13.37 -19.10 -23.35
C CYS A 149 -12.10 -19.16 -24.18
N LYS A 150 -11.09 -19.93 -23.76
CA LYS A 150 -9.79 -20.11 -24.45
C LYS A 150 -8.95 -18.83 -24.58
N SER A 151 -9.22 -17.81 -23.80
CA SER A 151 -8.34 -16.65 -23.70
C SER A 151 -7.02 -17.04 -23.05
N GLU A 152 -5.92 -16.67 -23.65
CA GLU A 152 -4.55 -16.89 -23.16
C GLU A 152 -4.20 -15.93 -22.01
N ASP A 153 -3.11 -16.21 -21.30
CA ASP A 153 -2.50 -15.38 -20.24
C ASP A 153 -3.47 -15.03 -19.08
N GLN A 154 -4.39 -15.96 -18.74
CA GLN A 154 -5.33 -15.79 -17.63
C GLN A 154 -4.73 -16.30 -16.33
N TYR A 155 -5.04 -15.62 -15.21
CA TYR A 155 -4.62 -16.04 -13.86
C TYR A 155 -5.35 -17.29 -13.37
N GLY A 156 -4.77 -17.97 -12.36
CA GLY A 156 -5.26 -19.26 -11.88
C GLY A 156 -6.52 -19.20 -10.99
N ASP A 157 -7.04 -18.03 -10.69
CA ASP A 157 -8.26 -17.84 -9.88
C ASP A 157 -9.48 -17.51 -10.73
N ASN A 158 -9.34 -16.74 -11.80
CA ASN A 158 -10.45 -16.32 -12.65
C ASN A 158 -9.98 -15.84 -14.02
N CYS A 159 -10.91 -15.81 -14.97
CA CYS A 159 -10.68 -15.29 -16.31
C CYS A 159 -11.08 -13.81 -16.40
N ASP A 160 -10.14 -12.94 -16.72
CA ASP A 160 -10.41 -11.51 -16.91
C ASP A 160 -11.31 -11.22 -18.12
N ASN A 161 -11.36 -12.15 -19.10
CA ASN A 161 -12.15 -11.96 -20.32
C ASN A 161 -13.62 -12.41 -20.16
N CYS A 162 -13.89 -13.56 -19.52
CA CYS A 162 -15.26 -14.10 -19.42
C CYS A 162 -15.80 -14.18 -17.99
N GLY A 163 -15.01 -13.83 -16.98
CA GLY A 163 -15.40 -13.84 -15.58
C GLY A 163 -15.57 -15.24 -14.95
N GLU A 164 -15.19 -16.31 -15.66
CA GLU A 164 -15.23 -17.66 -15.10
C GLU A 164 -14.23 -17.84 -13.98
N THR A 165 -14.62 -18.48 -12.90
CA THR A 165 -13.76 -18.88 -11.78
C THR A 165 -13.41 -20.36 -11.90
N TYR A 166 -12.16 -20.71 -11.62
CA TYR A 166 -11.63 -22.07 -11.71
C TYR A 166 -10.44 -22.27 -10.76
N SER A 167 -10.04 -23.52 -10.55
CA SER A 167 -8.78 -23.83 -9.88
C SER A 167 -7.60 -23.62 -10.84
N PRO A 168 -6.41 -23.20 -10.35
CA PRO A 168 -5.19 -23.12 -11.18
C PRO A 168 -4.87 -24.40 -11.95
N THR A 169 -5.27 -25.55 -11.42
CA THR A 169 -5.08 -26.86 -12.04
C THR A 169 -5.98 -27.12 -13.24
N GLU A 170 -7.02 -26.31 -13.45
CA GLU A 170 -7.94 -26.40 -14.58
C GLU A 170 -7.50 -25.57 -15.80
N LEU A 171 -6.50 -24.67 -15.60
CA LEU A 171 -5.90 -23.92 -16.70
C LEU A 171 -5.27 -24.86 -17.73
N ILE A 172 -5.41 -24.50 -18.99
CA ILE A 172 -4.72 -25.17 -20.09
C ILE A 172 -3.32 -24.58 -20.21
N ASP A 173 -2.31 -25.45 -20.32
CA ASP A 173 -0.91 -25.09 -20.40
C ASP A 173 -0.45 -24.10 -19.31
N PRO A 174 -0.65 -24.45 -18.02
CA PRO A 174 -0.30 -23.58 -16.92
C PRO A 174 1.22 -23.31 -16.88
N LYS A 175 1.57 -22.07 -16.60
CA LYS A 175 2.97 -21.62 -16.41
C LYS A 175 3.09 -20.82 -15.12
N SER A 176 4.24 -20.96 -14.48
CA SER A 176 4.61 -20.08 -13.37
C SER A 176 4.75 -18.64 -13.85
N ALA A 177 4.02 -17.72 -13.23
CA ALA A 177 4.21 -16.28 -13.48
C ALA A 177 5.53 -15.74 -12.91
N VAL A 178 6.26 -16.56 -12.14
CA VAL A 178 7.53 -16.18 -11.51
C VAL A 178 8.73 -16.56 -12.36
N SER A 179 8.75 -17.80 -12.91
CA SER A 179 9.88 -18.33 -13.69
C SER A 179 9.55 -18.56 -15.15
N GLY A 180 8.26 -18.73 -15.51
CA GLY A 180 7.83 -19.20 -16.83
C GLY A 180 7.83 -20.74 -16.97
N ALA A 181 8.36 -21.48 -15.99
CA ALA A 181 8.39 -22.93 -16.00
C ALA A 181 6.98 -23.54 -15.96
N THR A 182 6.83 -24.75 -16.48
CA THR A 182 5.61 -25.53 -16.32
C THR A 182 5.56 -26.09 -14.89
N PRO A 183 4.56 -25.71 -14.08
CA PRO A 183 4.48 -26.18 -12.70
C PRO A 183 4.14 -27.66 -12.63
N VAL A 184 4.57 -28.30 -11.54
CA VAL A 184 4.27 -29.71 -11.25
C VAL A 184 3.40 -29.82 -10.01
N MET A 185 2.58 -30.89 -9.92
CA MET A 185 1.83 -31.18 -8.69
C MET A 185 2.79 -31.71 -7.63
N LYS A 186 2.69 -31.15 -6.43
CA LYS A 186 3.50 -31.58 -5.28
C LYS A 186 2.64 -31.58 -4.01
N ASP A 187 2.77 -32.63 -3.23
CA ASP A 187 2.04 -32.78 -1.97
C ASP A 187 2.76 -32.03 -0.85
N SER A 188 1.98 -31.38 0.00
CA SER A 188 2.46 -30.75 1.23
C SER A 188 1.43 -30.89 2.35
N GLU A 189 1.92 -31.05 3.59
CA GLU A 189 1.08 -31.01 4.77
C GLU A 189 0.74 -29.56 5.10
N HIS A 190 -0.56 -29.26 5.26
CA HIS A 190 -1.05 -27.94 5.63
C HIS A 190 -1.88 -27.98 6.89
N PHE A 191 -1.90 -26.84 7.60
CA PHE A 191 -2.67 -26.66 8.83
C PHE A 191 -3.91 -25.84 8.56
N PHE A 192 -5.02 -26.28 9.14
CA PHE A 192 -6.35 -25.70 8.90
C PHE A 192 -6.97 -25.28 10.22
N PHE A 193 -7.47 -24.04 10.25
CA PHE A 193 -8.33 -23.56 11.32
C PHE A 193 -9.78 -24.02 11.09
N ASP A 194 -10.37 -24.64 12.09
CA ASP A 194 -11.71 -25.24 12.00
C ASP A 194 -12.82 -24.22 12.28
N LEU A 195 -12.99 -23.28 11.35
CA LEU A 195 -13.99 -22.21 11.43
C LEU A 195 -15.42 -22.72 11.62
N PRO A 196 -15.87 -23.87 11.04
CA PRO A 196 -17.19 -24.41 11.27
C PRO A 196 -17.57 -24.63 12.74
N GLN A 197 -16.60 -24.92 13.62
CA GLN A 197 -16.88 -25.11 15.03
C GLN A 197 -17.38 -23.83 15.73
N PHE A 198 -17.16 -22.67 15.15
CA PHE A 198 -17.56 -21.37 15.67
C PHE A 198 -18.89 -20.84 15.08
N GLU A 199 -19.56 -21.61 14.21
CA GLU A 199 -20.73 -21.13 13.47
C GLU A 199 -21.84 -20.58 14.37
N SER A 200 -22.14 -21.27 15.48
CA SER A 200 -23.18 -20.83 16.43
C SER A 200 -22.84 -19.50 17.07
N MET A 201 -21.60 -19.35 17.57
CA MET A 201 -21.11 -18.11 18.17
C MET A 201 -21.10 -16.97 17.14
N LEU A 202 -20.63 -17.23 15.90
CA LEU A 202 -20.59 -16.24 14.84
C LEU A 202 -21.97 -15.75 14.42
N LYS A 203 -22.96 -16.65 14.33
CA LYS A 203 -24.36 -16.29 14.03
C LYS A 203 -24.95 -15.36 15.11
N GLU A 204 -24.64 -15.61 16.38
CA GLU A 204 -25.06 -14.74 17.48
C GLU A 204 -24.34 -13.40 17.44
N TRP A 205 -23.00 -13.41 17.35
CA TRP A 205 -22.20 -12.20 17.39
C TRP A 205 -22.46 -11.27 16.19
N THR A 206 -22.56 -11.78 14.97
CA THR A 206 -22.83 -10.96 13.77
C THR A 206 -24.18 -10.24 13.81
N ARG A 207 -25.12 -10.73 14.64
CA ARG A 207 -26.46 -10.13 14.82
C ARG A 207 -26.65 -9.40 16.15
N SER A 208 -25.62 -9.32 16.98
CA SER A 208 -25.68 -8.62 18.28
C SER A 208 -25.63 -7.09 18.19
N GLY A 209 -25.57 -6.54 16.98
CA GLY A 209 -25.30 -5.12 16.73
C GLY A 209 -23.83 -4.79 16.49
N SER A 210 -22.97 -5.80 16.48
CA SER A 210 -21.54 -5.65 16.20
C SER A 210 -21.23 -5.30 14.73
N LEU A 211 -22.16 -5.56 13.83
CA LEU A 211 -22.06 -5.26 12.39
C LEU A 211 -23.24 -4.40 11.93
N GLN A 212 -23.02 -3.62 10.86
CA GLN A 212 -24.12 -2.96 10.14
C GLN A 212 -25.09 -4.02 9.58
N ALA A 213 -26.36 -3.68 9.42
CA ALA A 213 -27.40 -4.60 8.99
C ALA A 213 -27.10 -5.26 7.64
N GLU A 214 -26.57 -4.49 6.68
CA GLU A 214 -26.18 -4.98 5.36
C GLU A 214 -25.03 -6.01 5.47
N THR A 215 -24.04 -5.73 6.32
CA THR A 215 -22.93 -6.67 6.59
C THR A 215 -23.42 -7.95 7.25
N ALA A 216 -24.26 -7.82 8.29
CA ALA A 216 -24.83 -8.99 8.97
C ALA A 216 -25.66 -9.87 8.03
N ASN A 217 -26.43 -9.26 7.11
CA ASN A 217 -27.19 -9.97 6.08
C ASN A 217 -26.26 -10.68 5.10
N LYS A 218 -25.15 -10.05 4.69
CA LYS A 218 -24.16 -10.68 3.82
C LYS A 218 -23.50 -11.89 4.48
N MET A 219 -23.23 -11.84 5.79
CA MET A 219 -22.69 -12.98 6.53
C MET A 219 -23.65 -14.18 6.53
N GLN A 220 -24.96 -13.95 6.47
CA GLN A 220 -25.96 -15.03 6.39
C GLN A 220 -25.76 -15.93 5.15
N GLU A 221 -25.37 -15.36 4.01
CA GLU A 221 -25.08 -16.13 2.79
C GLU A 221 -23.94 -17.16 3.03
N TRP A 222 -22.90 -16.77 3.79
CA TRP A 222 -21.80 -17.66 4.16
C TRP A 222 -22.24 -18.78 5.10
N PHE A 223 -23.11 -18.48 6.04
CA PHE A 223 -23.67 -19.53 6.92
C PHE A 223 -24.56 -20.51 6.18
N GLU A 224 -25.33 -20.04 5.18
CA GLU A 224 -26.20 -20.89 4.35
C GLU A 224 -25.41 -21.78 3.39
N SER A 225 -24.28 -21.30 2.86
CA SER A 225 -23.38 -22.09 2.05
C SER A 225 -22.50 -23.06 2.85
N GLY A 226 -22.45 -22.91 4.18
CA GLY A 226 -21.63 -23.69 5.10
C GLY A 226 -20.19 -23.17 5.21
N LEU A 227 -19.80 -22.84 6.44
CA LEU A 227 -18.42 -22.42 6.71
C LEU A 227 -17.42 -23.54 6.41
N GLN A 228 -16.27 -23.18 5.87
CA GLN A 228 -15.21 -24.12 5.53
C GLN A 228 -14.02 -23.95 6.47
N GLN A 229 -13.25 -25.03 6.62
CA GLN A 229 -11.93 -24.95 7.26
C GLN A 229 -11.01 -24.04 6.44
N TRP A 230 -10.14 -23.34 7.13
CA TRP A 230 -9.28 -22.37 6.50
C TRP A 230 -7.81 -22.74 6.61
N ASP A 231 -7.11 -22.79 5.48
CA ASP A 231 -5.68 -23.04 5.39
C ASP A 231 -4.89 -21.84 5.93
N ILE A 232 -4.22 -22.06 7.08
CA ILE A 232 -3.45 -21.06 7.83
C ILE A 232 -1.95 -21.21 7.66
N SER A 233 -1.48 -22.11 6.78
CA SER A 233 -0.06 -22.38 6.60
C SER A 233 0.43 -22.10 5.19
N ARG A 234 1.72 -21.80 5.08
CA ARG A 234 2.43 -21.67 3.81
C ARG A 234 3.78 -22.36 3.90
N ASP A 235 4.23 -22.93 2.79
CA ASP A 235 5.53 -23.56 2.67
C ASP A 235 6.64 -22.53 2.36
N ALA A 236 7.87 -22.86 2.73
CA ALA A 236 9.05 -22.11 2.30
C ALA A 236 9.23 -22.20 0.76
N PRO A 237 9.77 -21.14 0.09
CA PRO A 237 10.15 -19.86 0.68
C PRO A 237 8.94 -18.93 0.88
N TYR A 238 8.86 -18.31 2.03
CA TYR A 238 7.78 -17.38 2.39
C TYR A 238 8.31 -16.33 3.35
N PHE A 239 7.92 -15.08 3.19
CA PHE A 239 8.23 -14.02 4.15
C PHE A 239 7.11 -13.88 5.18
N GLY A 240 7.41 -14.28 6.40
CA GLY A 240 6.47 -14.33 7.52
C GLY A 240 7.05 -15.07 8.71
N PHE A 241 6.26 -15.36 9.72
CA PHE A 241 6.70 -16.11 10.91
C PHE A 241 6.51 -17.62 10.74
N GLU A 242 7.52 -18.39 11.14
CA GLU A 242 7.38 -19.84 11.21
C GLU A 242 6.32 -20.25 12.26
N ILE A 243 5.56 -21.28 11.92
CA ILE A 243 4.59 -21.89 12.84
C ILE A 243 5.34 -22.60 13.95
N PRO A 244 5.04 -22.35 15.24
CA PRO A 244 5.72 -22.96 16.36
C PRO A 244 5.73 -24.50 16.30
N GLY A 245 6.96 -25.06 16.27
CA GLY A 245 7.18 -26.51 16.21
C GLY A 245 7.17 -27.13 14.82
N GLU A 246 6.90 -26.36 13.78
CA GLU A 246 6.78 -26.84 12.39
C GLU A 246 7.89 -26.22 11.51
N LYS A 247 8.85 -27.02 11.11
CA LYS A 247 9.99 -26.52 10.31
C LYS A 247 9.58 -26.20 8.87
N ASN A 248 10.02 -25.05 8.35
CA ASN A 248 9.72 -24.56 6.99
C ASN A 248 8.22 -24.37 6.70
N LYS A 249 7.40 -24.21 7.75
CA LYS A 249 5.99 -23.85 7.65
C LYS A 249 5.77 -22.48 8.28
N PHE A 250 5.08 -21.62 7.58
CA PHE A 250 4.86 -20.22 7.95
C PHE A 250 3.37 -19.95 8.12
N PHE A 251 3.02 -19.00 8.98
CA PHE A 251 1.66 -18.53 9.06
C PHE A 251 1.24 -17.85 7.75
N TYR A 252 0.05 -18.19 7.30
CA TYR A 252 -0.60 -17.42 6.24
C TYR A 252 -0.88 -16.00 6.72
N VAL A 253 -0.63 -15.01 5.88
CA VAL A 253 -0.75 -13.58 6.22
C VAL A 253 -2.07 -13.21 6.92
N TRP A 254 -3.18 -13.83 6.56
CA TRP A 254 -4.47 -13.56 7.20
C TRP A 254 -4.64 -14.17 8.59
N LEU A 255 -3.71 -15.00 9.06
CA LEU A 255 -3.67 -15.38 10.46
C LEU A 255 -2.98 -14.30 11.28
N ASP A 256 -1.84 -13.78 10.83
CA ASP A 256 -1.04 -12.84 11.62
C ASP A 256 -1.36 -11.37 11.37
N ALA A 257 -1.95 -11.01 10.21
CA ALA A 257 -2.33 -9.64 9.92
C ALA A 257 -3.31 -9.03 10.95
N PRO A 258 -4.46 -9.66 11.28
CA PRO A 258 -5.37 -9.08 12.29
C PRO A 258 -4.76 -9.08 13.71
N VAL A 259 -3.78 -9.95 14.00
CA VAL A 259 -3.01 -9.89 15.25
C VAL A 259 -2.19 -8.61 15.35
N GLY A 260 -1.87 -7.97 14.23
CA GLY A 260 -1.22 -6.67 14.15
C GLY A 260 -1.94 -5.57 14.93
N TYR A 261 -3.27 -5.64 15.09
CA TYR A 261 -4.02 -4.75 15.97
C TYR A 261 -3.60 -4.92 17.43
N MET A 262 -3.46 -6.17 17.86
CA MET A 262 -3.00 -6.48 19.22
C MET A 262 -1.55 -6.09 19.41
N ALA A 263 -0.71 -6.37 18.42
CA ALA A 263 0.73 -6.08 18.45
C ALA A 263 1.01 -4.58 18.51
N SER A 264 0.30 -3.76 17.70
CA SER A 264 0.43 -2.32 17.76
C SER A 264 0.00 -1.76 19.12
N PHE A 265 -1.10 -2.26 19.68
CA PHE A 265 -1.52 -1.86 21.00
C PHE A 265 -0.56 -2.32 22.10
N LYS A 266 -0.03 -3.55 22.02
CA LYS A 266 1.00 -4.06 22.94
C LYS A 266 2.26 -3.18 22.92
N ASN A 267 2.70 -2.78 21.73
CA ASN A 267 3.82 -1.87 21.57
C ASN A 267 3.54 -0.49 22.18
N LEU A 268 2.30 0.03 22.04
CA LEU A 268 1.88 1.26 22.72
C LEU A 268 1.94 1.11 24.25
N CYS A 269 1.42 0.00 24.79
CA CYS A 269 1.49 -0.28 26.23
C CYS A 269 2.94 -0.34 26.74
N ASN A 270 3.85 -0.92 25.97
CA ASN A 270 5.27 -0.98 26.32
C ASN A 270 5.94 0.41 26.43
N LYS A 271 5.38 1.41 25.75
CA LYS A 271 5.88 2.80 25.69
C LYS A 271 5.15 3.75 26.63
N THR A 272 3.98 3.35 27.18
CA THR A 272 3.07 4.25 27.93
C THR A 272 2.85 3.69 29.33
N GLU A 273 3.35 4.42 30.33
CA GLU A 273 3.17 4.04 31.73
C GLU A 273 1.68 4.04 32.12
N GLY A 274 1.24 2.97 32.76
CA GLY A 274 -0.14 2.81 33.23
C GLY A 274 -1.15 2.34 32.19
N LEU A 275 -0.74 2.14 30.93
CA LEU A 275 -1.59 1.53 29.91
C LEU A 275 -1.39 0.01 29.92
N ASP A 276 -2.46 -0.74 30.20
CA ASP A 276 -2.42 -2.19 30.35
C ASP A 276 -3.08 -2.88 29.15
N PHE A 277 -2.33 -3.77 28.49
CA PHE A 277 -2.81 -4.58 27.38
C PHE A 277 -4.00 -5.45 27.76
N ASP A 278 -3.94 -6.08 28.93
CA ASP A 278 -4.96 -6.99 29.41
C ASP A 278 -6.28 -6.28 29.72
N GLU A 279 -6.23 -5.03 30.15
CA GLU A 279 -7.44 -4.22 30.37
C GLU A 279 -8.30 -4.12 29.08
N TYR A 280 -7.70 -4.16 27.90
CA TYR A 280 -8.40 -4.01 26.62
C TYR A 280 -8.71 -5.34 25.93
N TRP A 281 -7.86 -6.37 26.08
CA TRP A 281 -7.97 -7.60 25.29
C TRP A 281 -8.47 -8.84 26.04
N LYS A 282 -8.53 -8.82 27.38
CA LYS A 282 -9.16 -9.92 28.14
C LYS A 282 -10.62 -10.10 27.77
N LYS A 283 -11.11 -11.33 27.86
CA LYS A 283 -12.49 -11.71 27.53
C LYS A 283 -13.53 -10.93 28.35
N GLU A 284 -13.21 -10.64 29.60
CA GLU A 284 -14.05 -9.93 30.56
C GLU A 284 -13.88 -8.40 30.52
N SER A 285 -13.09 -7.87 29.60
CA SER A 285 -12.86 -6.43 29.48
C SER A 285 -14.16 -5.65 29.27
N THR A 286 -14.28 -4.53 29.97
CA THR A 286 -15.36 -3.56 29.83
C THR A 286 -15.00 -2.38 28.94
N THR A 287 -13.77 -2.31 28.43
CA THR A 287 -13.37 -1.31 27.44
C THR A 287 -14.05 -1.60 26.09
N GLU A 288 -13.99 -0.67 25.17
CA GLU A 288 -14.64 -0.83 23.88
C GLU A 288 -13.61 -0.97 22.76
N LEU A 289 -13.81 -1.92 21.83
CA LEU A 289 -12.94 -2.20 20.71
C LEU A 289 -13.68 -2.01 19.40
N TYR A 290 -13.15 -1.15 18.53
CA TYR A 290 -13.73 -0.78 17.25
C TYR A 290 -12.74 -0.98 16.11
N HIS A 291 -13.17 -1.65 15.04
CA HIS A 291 -12.42 -1.78 13.80
C HIS A 291 -13.12 -1.01 12.69
N PHE A 292 -12.37 -0.16 11.96
CA PHE A 292 -12.81 0.46 10.71
C PHE A 292 -12.16 -0.29 9.56
N ILE A 293 -12.94 -0.75 8.58
CA ILE A 293 -12.45 -1.59 7.48
C ILE A 293 -13.16 -1.31 6.16
N GLY A 294 -12.49 -1.60 5.05
CA GLY A 294 -13.10 -1.66 3.73
C GLY A 294 -13.97 -2.93 3.54
N LYS A 295 -14.95 -2.86 2.64
CA LYS A 295 -15.87 -3.98 2.36
C LYS A 295 -15.22 -5.22 1.76
N ASP A 296 -14.01 -5.12 1.24
CA ASP A 296 -13.23 -6.22 0.64
C ASP A 296 -12.69 -7.22 1.66
N ILE A 297 -12.50 -6.78 2.91
CA ILE A 297 -11.96 -7.62 4.00
C ILE A 297 -12.99 -7.97 5.08
N VAL A 298 -14.27 -7.75 4.78
CA VAL A 298 -15.38 -8.04 5.70
C VAL A 298 -15.39 -9.49 6.16
N TYR A 299 -15.18 -10.43 5.24
CA TYR A 299 -15.17 -11.86 5.54
C TYR A 299 -14.17 -12.19 6.67
N PHE A 300 -12.95 -11.66 6.55
CA PHE A 300 -11.88 -11.89 7.52
C PHE A 300 -12.19 -11.32 8.90
N HIS A 301 -12.74 -10.12 8.95
CA HIS A 301 -13.04 -9.41 10.20
C HIS A 301 -14.37 -9.79 10.86
N SER A 302 -15.29 -10.39 10.09
CA SER A 302 -16.61 -10.75 10.59
C SER A 302 -16.77 -12.24 10.91
N LEU A 303 -15.89 -13.10 10.39
CA LEU A 303 -15.95 -14.55 10.63
C LEU A 303 -14.63 -15.05 11.23
N PHE A 304 -13.52 -14.88 10.53
CA PHE A 304 -12.25 -15.47 10.90
C PHE A 304 -11.66 -14.85 12.19
N TRP A 305 -11.49 -13.53 12.22
CA TRP A 305 -10.93 -12.82 13.36
C TRP A 305 -11.69 -13.03 14.68
N PRO A 306 -13.02 -12.85 14.75
CA PRO A 306 -13.77 -13.12 15.97
C PRO A 306 -13.73 -14.59 16.40
N ALA A 307 -13.64 -15.56 15.48
CA ALA A 307 -13.47 -16.95 15.79
C ALA A 307 -12.10 -17.26 16.40
N MET A 308 -11.03 -16.66 15.85
CA MET A 308 -9.67 -16.78 16.40
C MET A 308 -9.61 -16.21 17.83
N LEU A 309 -10.18 -15.04 18.06
CA LEU A 309 -10.23 -14.40 19.37
C LEU A 309 -10.99 -15.26 20.39
N GLU A 310 -12.20 -15.73 20.02
CA GLU A 310 -12.99 -16.60 20.90
C GLU A 310 -12.24 -17.90 21.24
N GLY A 311 -11.65 -18.55 20.24
CA GLY A 311 -10.95 -19.84 20.40
C GLY A 311 -9.63 -19.72 21.17
N SER A 312 -9.02 -18.54 21.23
CA SER A 312 -7.79 -18.27 21.97
C SER A 312 -8.01 -17.51 23.29
N GLY A 313 -9.27 -17.26 23.68
CA GLY A 313 -9.61 -16.68 24.99
C GLY A 313 -9.55 -15.17 25.06
N PHE A 314 -9.50 -14.46 23.94
CA PHE A 314 -9.59 -13.01 23.86
C PHE A 314 -11.02 -12.53 23.61
N ARG A 315 -11.26 -11.25 23.87
CA ARG A 315 -12.54 -10.61 23.56
C ARG A 315 -12.71 -10.33 22.05
N LYS A 316 -13.95 -10.38 21.60
CA LYS A 316 -14.32 -9.93 20.25
C LYS A 316 -14.51 -8.41 20.20
N PRO A 317 -14.39 -7.77 19.00
CA PRO A 317 -14.73 -6.36 18.84
C PRO A 317 -16.18 -6.06 19.24
N ASN A 318 -16.41 -4.86 19.77
CA ASN A 318 -17.76 -4.33 19.97
C ASN A 318 -18.43 -4.09 18.63
N ASN A 319 -17.70 -3.42 17.71
CA ASN A 319 -18.19 -3.18 16.37
C ASN A 319 -17.07 -3.28 15.33
N VAL A 320 -17.45 -3.75 14.15
CA VAL A 320 -16.68 -3.65 12.92
C VAL A 320 -17.44 -2.73 11.97
N PHE A 321 -16.89 -1.55 11.70
CA PHE A 321 -17.48 -0.54 10.85
C PHE A 321 -16.95 -0.67 9.44
N VAL A 322 -17.84 -0.96 8.51
CA VAL A 322 -17.50 -1.25 7.11
C VAL A 322 -17.89 -0.07 6.24
N HIS A 323 -16.99 0.34 5.33
CA HIS A 323 -17.27 1.34 4.31
C HIS A 323 -17.14 0.77 2.88
N GLY A 324 -17.73 1.46 1.91
CA GLY A 324 -17.61 1.16 0.48
C GLY A 324 -16.27 1.60 -0.12
N TYR A 325 -16.12 1.41 -1.44
CA TYR A 325 -14.94 1.88 -2.17
C TYR A 325 -15.01 3.37 -2.52
N VAL A 326 -13.85 3.94 -2.85
CA VAL A 326 -13.77 5.26 -3.48
C VAL A 326 -13.75 5.09 -5.00
N THR A 327 -14.67 5.80 -5.67
CA THR A 327 -14.60 6.04 -7.12
C THR A 327 -14.14 7.47 -7.37
N VAL A 328 -13.64 7.76 -8.56
CA VAL A 328 -13.25 9.11 -8.96
C VAL A 328 -13.99 9.47 -10.25
N ASN A 329 -14.80 10.54 -10.22
CA ASN A 329 -15.65 10.95 -11.32
C ASN A 329 -16.52 9.80 -11.86
N GLY A 330 -17.15 9.04 -10.97
CA GLY A 330 -18.07 7.93 -11.29
C GLY A 330 -17.42 6.65 -11.81
N ALA A 331 -16.10 6.56 -11.79
CA ALA A 331 -15.35 5.40 -12.28
C ALA A 331 -14.37 4.85 -11.23
N LYS A 332 -14.04 3.56 -11.32
CA LYS A 332 -12.94 2.98 -10.52
C LYS A 332 -11.65 3.75 -10.76
N MET A 333 -10.84 3.88 -9.72
CA MET A 333 -9.51 4.48 -9.84
C MET A 333 -8.68 3.77 -10.91
N SER A 334 -8.04 4.54 -11.78
CA SER A 334 -7.27 4.05 -12.92
C SER A 334 -5.95 4.81 -13.06
N LYS A 335 -4.85 4.08 -13.14
CA LYS A 335 -3.52 4.66 -13.37
C LYS A 335 -3.44 5.38 -14.72
N SER A 336 -3.95 4.77 -15.78
CA SER A 336 -3.91 5.35 -17.14
C SER A 336 -4.74 6.63 -17.29
N LYS A 337 -5.79 6.82 -16.46
CA LYS A 337 -6.61 8.03 -16.46
C LYS A 337 -6.13 9.10 -15.46
N GLY A 338 -5.07 8.83 -14.69
CA GLY A 338 -4.60 9.71 -13.61
C GLY A 338 -5.55 9.83 -12.43
N THR A 339 -6.51 8.92 -12.31
CA THR A 339 -7.49 8.90 -11.20
C THR A 339 -7.09 7.95 -10.07
N PHE A 340 -5.96 7.26 -10.20
CA PHE A 340 -5.28 6.57 -9.10
C PHE A 340 -4.33 7.56 -8.42
N ILE A 341 -4.87 8.33 -7.48
CA ILE A 341 -4.16 9.44 -6.85
C ILE A 341 -3.51 8.93 -5.56
N LYS A 342 -2.17 9.02 -5.48
CA LYS A 342 -1.41 8.73 -4.25
C LYS A 342 -1.65 9.82 -3.21
N ALA A 343 -1.56 9.47 -1.93
CA ALA A 343 -1.64 10.40 -0.83
C ALA A 343 -0.58 11.50 -0.93
N ALA A 344 0.67 11.15 -1.20
CA ALA A 344 1.76 12.10 -1.40
C ALA A 344 1.46 13.08 -2.55
N THR A 345 1.02 12.58 -3.72
CA THR A 345 0.68 13.43 -4.88
C THR A 345 -0.45 14.40 -4.57
N TYR A 346 -1.45 13.98 -3.77
CA TYR A 346 -2.48 14.89 -3.30
C TYR A 346 -1.91 16.00 -2.42
N LEU A 347 -1.06 15.65 -1.44
CA LEU A 347 -0.45 16.59 -0.48
C LEU A 347 0.45 17.62 -1.15
N ASP A 348 1.10 17.28 -2.26
CA ASP A 348 1.95 18.21 -3.02
C ASP A 348 1.12 19.33 -3.71
N HIS A 349 -0.18 19.13 -3.90
CA HIS A 349 -1.02 20.06 -4.67
C HIS A 349 -2.13 20.71 -3.85
N LEU A 350 -2.70 19.99 -2.86
CA LEU A 350 -3.93 20.38 -2.18
C LEU A 350 -3.79 20.28 -0.65
N ASP A 351 -4.57 21.10 0.04
CA ASP A 351 -4.68 21.05 1.50
C ASP A 351 -5.42 19.78 1.93
N PRO A 352 -4.88 18.95 2.85
CA PRO A 352 -5.49 17.72 3.33
C PRO A 352 -6.88 17.92 3.93
N GLU A 353 -7.13 19.05 4.58
CA GLU A 353 -8.43 19.34 5.18
C GLU A 353 -9.56 19.50 4.15
N CYS A 354 -9.23 19.83 2.89
CA CYS A 354 -10.20 19.84 1.82
C CYS A 354 -10.77 18.44 1.56
N LEU A 355 -9.93 17.40 1.55
CA LEU A 355 -10.35 16.03 1.37
C LEU A 355 -11.11 15.50 2.59
N ARG A 356 -10.61 15.80 3.80
CA ARG A 356 -11.29 15.46 5.07
C ARG A 356 -12.72 15.99 5.10
N TYR A 357 -12.90 17.28 4.76
CA TYR A 357 -14.23 17.89 4.71
C TYR A 357 -15.12 17.23 3.66
N TYR A 358 -14.60 17.00 2.45
CA TYR A 358 -15.40 16.42 1.37
C TYR A 358 -15.83 14.98 1.70
N TYR A 359 -14.93 14.18 2.23
CA TYR A 359 -15.26 12.82 2.68
C TYR A 359 -16.31 12.86 3.79
N ALA A 360 -16.14 13.69 4.81
CA ALA A 360 -17.12 13.86 5.87
C ALA A 360 -18.50 14.27 5.32
N ALA A 361 -18.56 15.18 4.34
CA ALA A 361 -19.82 15.64 3.74
C ALA A 361 -20.57 14.54 2.95
N LYS A 362 -19.87 13.46 2.55
CA LYS A 362 -20.44 12.34 1.78
C LYS A 362 -20.66 11.08 2.63
N LEU A 363 -19.85 10.87 3.66
CA LEU A 363 -19.86 9.67 4.49
C LEU A 363 -21.17 9.53 5.30
N ASN A 364 -21.61 8.29 5.37
CA ASN A 364 -22.72 7.85 6.21
C ASN A 364 -22.38 6.51 6.88
N SER A 365 -23.29 5.97 7.68
CA SER A 365 -23.12 4.70 8.38
C SER A 365 -23.34 3.43 7.54
N ARG A 366 -23.61 3.55 6.23
CA ARG A 366 -23.86 2.44 5.30
C ARG A 366 -22.59 2.07 4.51
N ILE A 367 -22.69 1.01 3.71
CA ILE A 367 -21.57 0.46 2.92
C ILE A 367 -21.59 1.01 1.46
N ASP A 368 -22.14 2.22 1.27
CA ASP A 368 -22.22 2.82 -0.05
C ASP A 368 -20.83 3.21 -0.57
N ASP A 369 -20.58 3.04 -1.87
CA ASP A 369 -19.36 3.55 -2.51
C ASP A 369 -19.41 5.08 -2.54
N LEU A 370 -18.28 5.72 -2.24
CA LEU A 370 -18.15 7.17 -2.25
C LEU A 370 -17.52 7.63 -3.55
N ASP A 371 -18.19 8.54 -4.26
CA ASP A 371 -17.61 9.16 -5.45
C ASP A 371 -16.91 10.50 -5.11
N LEU A 372 -15.59 10.54 -5.34
CA LEU A 372 -14.80 11.75 -5.37
C LEU A 372 -14.99 12.42 -6.74
N ASN A 373 -16.08 13.17 -6.89
CA ASN A 373 -16.27 14.03 -8.04
C ASN A 373 -15.44 15.31 -7.84
N LEU A 374 -14.43 15.53 -8.67
CA LEU A 374 -13.44 16.61 -8.49
C LEU A 374 -14.02 18.02 -8.68
N GLU A 375 -15.07 18.15 -9.48
CA GLU A 375 -15.78 19.43 -9.66
C GLU A 375 -16.62 19.72 -8.40
N ASP A 376 -17.47 18.77 -7.95
CA ASP A 376 -18.26 18.88 -6.71
C ASP A 376 -17.34 19.09 -5.49
N PHE A 377 -16.19 18.42 -5.44
CA PHE A 377 -15.17 18.62 -4.40
C PHE A 377 -14.73 20.07 -4.31
N THR A 378 -14.31 20.65 -5.43
CA THR A 378 -13.85 22.04 -5.51
C THR A 378 -14.97 23.02 -5.15
N GLN A 379 -16.16 22.83 -5.72
CA GLN A 379 -17.30 23.70 -5.48
C GLN A 379 -17.78 23.64 -4.04
N ARG A 380 -17.93 22.45 -3.49
CA ARG A 380 -18.45 22.23 -2.13
C ARG A 380 -17.52 22.81 -1.06
N VAL A 381 -16.21 22.49 -1.10
CA VAL A 381 -15.25 23.04 -0.14
C VAL A 381 -15.24 24.58 -0.21
N ASN A 382 -15.19 25.14 -1.41
CA ASN A 382 -15.18 26.59 -1.58
C ASN A 382 -16.50 27.25 -1.13
N ALA A 383 -17.63 26.63 -1.36
CA ALA A 383 -18.92 27.16 -0.95
C ALA A 383 -19.15 27.05 0.56
N ASP A 384 -18.95 25.87 1.11
CA ASP A 384 -19.33 25.60 2.51
C ASP A 384 -18.27 26.11 3.48
N VAL A 385 -16.98 25.76 3.27
CA VAL A 385 -15.93 26.14 4.21
C VAL A 385 -15.53 27.60 4.04
N VAL A 386 -15.18 28.02 2.82
CA VAL A 386 -14.62 29.36 2.60
C VAL A 386 -15.73 30.42 2.62
N ASN A 387 -16.78 30.26 1.80
CA ASN A 387 -17.76 31.31 1.59
C ASN A 387 -18.80 31.40 2.72
N LYS A 388 -19.14 30.30 3.39
CA LYS A 388 -20.10 30.32 4.50
C LYS A 388 -19.41 30.43 5.85
N ILE A 389 -18.55 29.46 6.20
CA ILE A 389 -18.04 29.34 7.58
C ILE A 389 -16.92 30.35 7.84
N VAL A 390 -15.81 30.29 7.10
CA VAL A 390 -14.65 31.18 7.34
C VAL A 390 -14.99 32.64 7.03
N ASN A 391 -15.83 32.88 6.01
CA ASN A 391 -16.28 34.22 5.65
C ASN A 391 -17.07 34.90 6.79
N LEU A 392 -17.80 34.12 7.58
CA LEU A 392 -18.53 34.63 8.75
C LEU A 392 -17.56 35.33 9.73
N ALA A 393 -16.44 34.69 10.08
CA ALA A 393 -15.41 35.31 10.89
C ALA A 393 -14.80 36.55 10.23
N SER A 394 -14.44 36.44 8.95
CA SER A 394 -13.81 37.53 8.18
C SER A 394 -14.65 38.81 8.15
N ARG A 395 -15.97 38.68 7.97
CA ARG A 395 -16.92 39.80 7.89
C ARG A 395 -17.09 40.55 9.22
N ASN A 396 -16.86 39.92 10.35
CA ASN A 396 -17.06 40.47 11.69
C ASN A 396 -15.75 40.89 12.35
N ALA A 397 -14.70 40.06 12.27
CA ALA A 397 -13.43 40.27 12.94
C ALA A 397 -12.71 41.58 12.56
N GLY A 398 -12.89 42.03 11.30
CA GLY A 398 -12.29 43.26 10.83
C GLY A 398 -12.78 44.52 11.57
N PHE A 399 -14.05 44.56 11.97
CA PHE A 399 -14.60 45.64 12.76
C PHE A 399 -14.13 45.55 14.22
N ILE A 400 -14.17 44.38 14.81
CA ILE A 400 -13.71 44.15 16.19
C ILE A 400 -12.24 44.56 16.33
N SER A 401 -11.37 44.12 15.42
CA SER A 401 -9.94 44.45 15.47
C SER A 401 -9.60 45.94 15.24
N LYS A 402 -10.38 46.60 14.34
CA LYS A 402 -10.05 48.00 13.96
C LYS A 402 -10.65 49.06 14.85
N ARG A 403 -11.83 48.81 15.44
CA ARG A 403 -12.56 49.81 16.22
C ARG A 403 -12.61 49.52 17.71
N PHE A 404 -12.43 48.24 18.11
CA PHE A 404 -12.62 47.79 19.50
C PHE A 404 -11.36 47.08 20.03
N GLU A 405 -10.19 47.30 19.41
CA GLU A 405 -8.89 46.79 19.87
C GLU A 405 -8.90 45.24 20.04
N GLY A 406 -9.71 44.54 19.28
CA GLY A 406 -9.86 43.08 19.37
C GLY A 406 -10.84 42.63 20.44
N LYS A 407 -11.53 43.51 21.16
CA LYS A 407 -12.38 43.17 22.28
C LYS A 407 -13.84 42.95 21.85
N LEU A 408 -14.38 41.79 22.20
CA LEU A 408 -15.81 41.46 22.02
C LEU A 408 -16.65 42.25 23.01
N SER A 409 -17.92 42.47 22.70
CA SER A 409 -18.86 43.16 23.56
C SER A 409 -19.03 42.46 24.89
N ALA A 410 -19.23 43.22 25.96
CA ALA A 410 -19.65 42.73 27.24
C ALA A 410 -21.14 42.29 27.25
N ASN A 411 -21.95 42.82 26.30
CA ASN A 411 -23.35 42.49 26.14
C ASN A 411 -23.54 41.41 25.05
N PHE A 412 -24.51 40.53 25.27
CA PHE A 412 -24.89 39.52 24.29
C PHE A 412 -26.42 39.57 24.09
N ALA A 413 -26.89 40.23 23.04
CA ALA A 413 -28.29 40.53 22.81
C ALA A 413 -29.08 39.40 22.16
N GLU A 414 -28.41 38.55 21.31
CA GLU A 414 -29.10 37.54 20.48
C GLU A 414 -29.09 36.15 21.18
N THR A 415 -29.56 36.11 22.39
CA THR A 415 -29.57 34.87 23.21
C THR A 415 -30.42 33.76 22.59
N GLU A 416 -31.54 34.06 21.95
CA GLU A 416 -32.38 33.05 21.29
C GLU A 416 -31.68 32.39 20.12
N LEU A 417 -31.04 33.18 19.25
CA LEU A 417 -30.26 32.67 18.12
C LEU A 417 -29.09 31.81 18.60
N TYR A 418 -28.36 32.27 19.62
CA TYR A 418 -27.24 31.51 20.20
C TYR A 418 -27.73 30.17 20.80
N ASN A 419 -28.81 30.18 21.52
CA ASN A 419 -29.41 28.98 22.12
C ASN A 419 -29.87 27.99 21.03
N GLU A 420 -30.30 28.43 19.87
CA GLU A 420 -30.60 27.55 18.74
C GLU A 420 -29.33 26.80 18.26
N PHE A 421 -28.20 27.50 18.19
CA PHE A 421 -26.93 26.90 17.80
C PHE A 421 -26.42 25.88 18.82
N THR A 422 -26.49 26.20 20.11
CA THR A 422 -26.03 25.31 21.18
C THR A 422 -26.99 24.13 21.40
N ALA A 423 -28.28 24.28 21.14
CA ALA A 423 -29.26 23.20 21.24
C ALA A 423 -29.07 22.13 20.14
N ALA A 424 -28.38 22.43 19.06
CA ALA A 424 -28.02 21.44 18.05
C ALA A 424 -26.92 20.45 18.50
N ALA A 425 -26.23 20.72 19.62
CA ALA A 425 -25.08 19.96 20.10
C ALA A 425 -25.40 18.46 20.30
N ASP A 426 -26.51 18.13 20.95
CA ASP A 426 -26.85 16.73 21.22
C ASP A 426 -27.14 15.96 19.94
N ARG A 427 -27.85 16.59 18.99
CA ARG A 427 -28.15 15.99 17.70
C ARG A 427 -26.90 15.80 16.85
N ILE A 428 -26.02 16.80 16.80
CA ILE A 428 -24.74 16.70 16.05
C ILE A 428 -23.85 15.63 16.70
N ALA A 429 -23.84 15.56 18.04
CA ALA A 429 -23.12 14.51 18.79
C ALA A 429 -23.63 13.10 18.40
N GLU A 430 -24.95 12.88 18.36
CA GLU A 430 -25.53 11.61 17.93
C GLU A 430 -25.16 11.24 16.49
N LEU A 431 -25.13 12.22 15.59
CA LEU A 431 -24.74 12.01 14.20
C LEU A 431 -23.24 11.62 14.07
N TYR A 432 -22.36 12.21 14.85
CA TYR A 432 -20.96 11.78 14.94
C TYR A 432 -20.82 10.38 15.53
N GLU A 433 -21.49 10.11 16.65
CA GLU A 433 -21.46 8.80 17.32
C GLU A 433 -21.88 7.68 16.34
N THR A 434 -22.95 7.90 15.60
CA THR A 434 -23.49 6.95 14.63
C THR A 434 -22.81 6.99 13.27
N ARG A 435 -21.75 7.79 13.08
CA ARG A 435 -20.99 7.97 11.82
C ARG A 435 -21.84 8.51 10.65
N GLU A 436 -22.91 9.21 10.96
CA GLU A 436 -23.74 9.94 9.98
C GLU A 436 -23.11 11.31 9.63
N PHE A 437 -21.81 11.31 9.29
CA PHE A 437 -21.03 12.55 9.13
C PHE A 437 -21.61 13.50 8.11
N GLY A 438 -22.09 12.99 6.96
CA GLY A 438 -22.74 13.82 5.95
C GLY A 438 -24.02 14.52 6.44
N ARG A 439 -24.71 13.92 7.41
CA ARG A 439 -25.85 14.58 8.07
C ARG A 439 -25.39 15.63 9.08
N ALA A 440 -24.32 15.34 9.85
CA ALA A 440 -23.71 16.30 10.75
C ALA A 440 -23.25 17.56 9.99
N ILE A 441 -22.54 17.39 8.87
CA ILE A 441 -22.11 18.51 8.01
C ILE A 441 -23.31 19.31 7.49
N ARG A 442 -24.41 18.67 7.08
CA ARG A 442 -25.63 19.38 6.66
C ARG A 442 -26.26 20.21 7.78
N GLU A 443 -26.33 19.70 9.01
CA GLU A 443 -26.82 20.46 10.16
C GLU A 443 -25.91 21.67 10.45
N ILE A 444 -24.58 21.47 10.46
CA ILE A 444 -23.61 22.54 10.68
C ILE A 444 -23.70 23.62 9.60
N THR A 445 -23.79 23.23 8.33
CA THR A 445 -23.93 24.19 7.22
C THR A 445 -25.27 24.94 7.21
N ALA A 446 -26.35 24.30 7.68
CA ALA A 446 -27.65 24.97 7.87
C ALA A 446 -27.59 26.03 8.99
N LEU A 447 -26.86 25.76 10.08
CA LEU A 447 -26.58 26.77 11.10
C LEU A 447 -25.71 27.90 10.54
N ALA A 448 -24.72 27.59 9.72
CA ALA A 448 -23.87 28.60 9.05
C ALA A 448 -24.70 29.52 8.13
N ASP A 449 -25.70 28.99 7.43
CA ASP A 449 -26.62 29.81 6.61
C ASP A 449 -27.40 30.78 7.51
N LYS A 450 -27.93 30.35 8.67
CA LYS A 450 -28.60 31.23 9.63
C LYS A 450 -27.66 32.30 10.19
N ALA A 451 -26.42 31.96 10.51
CA ALA A 451 -25.43 32.94 10.96
C ALA A 451 -25.14 34.01 9.90
N ASN A 452 -25.01 33.62 8.64
CA ASN A 452 -24.84 34.56 7.53
C ASN A 452 -26.06 35.41 7.31
N GLN A 453 -27.27 34.84 7.38
CA GLN A 453 -28.54 35.60 7.29
C GLN A 453 -28.57 36.66 8.38
N TYR A 454 -28.26 36.34 9.63
CA TYR A 454 -28.18 37.32 10.71
C TYR A 454 -27.22 38.46 10.38
N VAL A 455 -26.01 38.19 9.90
CA VAL A 455 -25.04 39.22 9.56
C VAL A 455 -25.49 40.05 8.36
N ASP A 456 -26.18 39.44 7.40
CA ASP A 456 -26.75 40.17 6.23
C ASP A 456 -27.89 41.09 6.66
N GLU A 457 -28.79 40.66 7.54
CA GLU A 457 -29.91 41.46 8.05
C GLU A 457 -29.41 42.62 8.92
N LYS A 458 -28.46 42.38 9.80
CA LYS A 458 -27.88 43.42 10.67
C LYS A 458 -26.91 44.35 9.95
N ALA A 459 -26.39 43.94 8.80
CA ALA A 459 -25.54 44.71 7.90
C ALA A 459 -24.45 45.55 8.64
N PRO A 460 -23.49 44.96 9.38
CA PRO A 460 -22.52 45.71 10.18
C PRO A 460 -21.70 46.72 9.36
N TRP A 461 -21.52 46.53 8.04
CA TRP A 461 -20.86 47.45 7.15
C TRP A 461 -21.69 48.71 6.87
N VAL A 462 -23.02 48.69 7.12
CA VAL A 462 -23.89 49.86 7.08
C VAL A 462 -23.85 50.58 8.41
N VAL A 463 -24.07 49.86 9.52
CA VAL A 463 -24.01 50.36 10.91
C VAL A 463 -22.68 51.05 11.18
N ALA A 464 -21.57 50.49 10.66
CA ALA A 464 -20.22 51.09 10.81
C ALA A 464 -20.09 52.52 10.21
N LYS A 465 -21.02 52.98 9.39
CA LYS A 465 -21.00 54.32 8.79
C LYS A 465 -21.90 55.33 9.52
N GLU A 466 -22.66 54.86 10.51
CA GLU A 466 -23.58 55.67 11.30
C GLU A 466 -22.87 56.21 12.56
N GLU A 467 -22.99 57.51 12.85
CA GLU A 467 -22.43 58.09 14.06
C GLU A 467 -23.16 57.59 15.33
N GLY A 468 -22.44 57.27 16.38
CA GLY A 468 -23.00 56.87 17.67
C GLY A 468 -23.48 55.39 17.72
N LYS A 469 -23.20 54.59 16.68
CA LYS A 469 -23.61 53.19 16.58
C LYS A 469 -22.49 52.18 16.89
N ASP A 470 -21.40 52.62 17.49
CA ASP A 470 -20.25 51.76 17.76
C ASP A 470 -20.58 50.59 18.68
N GLN A 471 -21.40 50.77 19.73
CA GLN A 471 -21.83 49.67 20.59
C GLN A 471 -22.70 48.64 19.83
N GLU A 472 -23.64 49.10 19.03
CA GLU A 472 -24.49 48.24 18.19
C GLU A 472 -23.63 47.44 17.19
N LEU A 473 -22.62 48.06 16.58
CA LEU A 473 -21.68 47.41 15.69
C LEU A 473 -20.85 46.34 16.43
N GLN A 474 -20.35 46.67 17.62
CA GLN A 474 -19.61 45.72 18.45
C GLN A 474 -20.47 44.52 18.84
N ASP A 475 -21.70 44.75 19.26
CA ASP A 475 -22.65 43.72 19.66
C ASP A 475 -22.95 42.76 18.47
N ILE A 476 -23.26 43.29 17.29
CA ILE A 476 -23.54 42.50 16.08
C ILE A 476 -22.34 41.65 15.70
N CYS A 477 -21.14 42.23 15.64
CA CYS A 477 -19.93 41.53 15.28
C CYS A 477 -19.53 40.46 16.32
N SER A 478 -19.74 40.73 17.61
CA SER A 478 -19.50 39.79 18.70
C SER A 478 -20.42 38.57 18.62
N VAL A 479 -21.69 38.76 18.26
CA VAL A 479 -22.61 37.66 17.97
C VAL A 479 -22.09 36.82 16.79
N GLY A 480 -21.73 37.45 15.66
CA GLY A 480 -21.20 36.74 14.49
C GLY A 480 -19.95 35.89 14.80
N ILE A 481 -19.03 36.41 15.64
CA ILE A 481 -17.84 35.67 16.09
C ILE A 481 -18.22 34.50 17.00
N ASN A 482 -19.17 34.67 17.91
CA ASN A 482 -19.64 33.60 18.78
C ASN A 482 -20.35 32.46 17.99
N LEU A 483 -21.19 32.80 17.02
CA LEU A 483 -21.79 31.80 16.14
C LEU A 483 -20.73 31.03 15.33
N PHE A 484 -19.73 31.74 14.82
CA PHE A 484 -18.59 31.10 14.17
C PHE A 484 -17.84 30.14 15.10
N ARG A 485 -17.61 30.53 16.35
CA ARG A 485 -16.99 29.67 17.37
C ARG A 485 -17.74 28.35 17.56
N VAL A 486 -19.08 28.40 17.68
CA VAL A 486 -19.92 27.21 17.82
C VAL A 486 -19.80 26.29 16.60
N LEU A 487 -19.87 26.86 15.37
CA LEU A 487 -19.71 26.09 14.15
C LEU A 487 -18.35 25.40 14.07
N MET A 488 -17.27 26.11 14.44
CA MET A 488 -15.92 25.55 14.44
C MET A 488 -15.71 24.48 15.50
N THR A 489 -16.38 24.58 16.65
CA THR A 489 -16.38 23.52 17.66
C THR A 489 -16.99 22.24 17.11
N TYR A 490 -18.10 22.33 16.40
CA TYR A 490 -18.73 21.17 15.75
C TYR A 490 -17.89 20.58 14.61
N LEU A 491 -17.13 21.42 13.88
CA LEU A 491 -16.25 20.99 12.79
C LEU A 491 -14.87 20.51 13.25
N LYS A 492 -14.47 20.76 14.50
CA LYS A 492 -13.13 20.41 15.01
C LYS A 492 -12.72 18.96 14.75
N PRO A 493 -13.58 17.94 14.84
CA PRO A 493 -13.21 16.56 14.50
C PRO A 493 -12.86 16.36 13.02
N VAL A 494 -13.49 17.12 12.14
CA VAL A 494 -13.33 17.00 10.66
C VAL A 494 -12.14 17.80 10.17
N MET A 495 -11.96 19.04 10.68
CA MET A 495 -10.98 20.01 10.24
C MET A 495 -10.09 20.48 11.41
N PRO A 496 -9.18 19.63 11.89
CA PRO A 496 -8.40 19.91 13.10
C PRO A 496 -7.46 21.10 12.96
N GLU A 497 -6.85 21.32 11.80
CA GLU A 497 -5.94 22.43 11.55
C GLU A 497 -6.68 23.77 11.43
N LEU A 498 -7.85 23.79 10.79
CA LEU A 498 -8.71 24.97 10.75
C LEU A 498 -9.21 25.30 12.17
N ALA A 499 -9.54 24.28 12.95
CA ALA A 499 -9.93 24.45 14.35
C ALA A 499 -8.78 25.04 15.18
N ALA A 500 -7.55 24.54 15.06
CA ALA A 500 -6.36 25.08 15.74
C ALA A 500 -6.09 26.54 15.35
N ARG A 501 -6.20 26.88 14.07
CA ARG A 501 -6.10 28.28 13.60
C ARG A 501 -7.22 29.16 14.16
N THR A 502 -8.41 28.59 14.34
CA THR A 502 -9.56 29.29 14.96
C THR A 502 -9.33 29.51 16.46
N GLU A 503 -8.81 28.53 17.18
CA GLU A 503 -8.42 28.65 18.60
C GLU A 503 -7.39 29.77 18.80
N ALA A 504 -6.34 29.80 17.95
CA ALA A 504 -5.35 30.86 17.98
C ALA A 504 -5.94 32.25 17.64
N PHE A 505 -6.93 32.31 16.74
CA PHE A 505 -7.64 33.53 16.40
C PHE A 505 -8.55 34.00 17.55
N LEU A 506 -9.33 33.08 18.12
CA LEU A 506 -10.23 33.40 19.22
C LEU A 506 -9.53 33.56 20.57
N ASN A 507 -8.26 33.16 20.69
CA ASN A 507 -7.54 33.06 21.96
C ASN A 507 -8.29 32.19 22.97
N GLU A 508 -8.88 31.09 22.50
CA GLU A 508 -9.72 30.17 23.26
C GLU A 508 -9.66 28.76 22.70
N GLU A 509 -9.60 27.75 23.58
CA GLU A 509 -9.72 26.36 23.19
C GLU A 509 -11.19 26.01 22.85
N LEU A 510 -11.39 25.38 21.70
CA LEU A 510 -12.72 24.90 21.29
C LEU A 510 -13.04 23.57 21.99
N THR A 511 -13.92 23.63 22.99
CA THR A 511 -14.40 22.47 23.72
C THR A 511 -15.92 22.30 23.54
N TRP A 512 -16.41 21.06 23.61
CA TRP A 512 -17.84 20.78 23.41
C TRP A 512 -18.71 21.45 24.48
N GLU A 513 -18.25 21.48 25.71
CA GLU A 513 -18.91 22.12 26.85
C GLU A 513 -18.77 23.64 26.84
N GLY A 514 -17.69 24.15 26.24
CA GLY A 514 -17.38 25.58 26.18
C GLY A 514 -18.39 26.40 25.37
N ILE A 515 -19.13 25.76 24.45
CA ILE A 515 -20.18 26.47 23.70
C ILE A 515 -21.43 26.79 24.50
N ALA A 516 -21.56 26.29 25.72
CA ALA A 516 -22.77 26.55 26.57
C ALA A 516 -22.98 28.04 26.87
N ALA A 517 -21.92 28.84 26.87
CA ALA A 517 -21.98 30.28 27.07
C ALA A 517 -21.24 31.04 26.00
N PRO A 518 -21.71 32.22 25.52
CA PRO A 518 -20.99 33.04 24.60
C PRO A 518 -19.77 33.69 25.25
N LEU A 519 -18.76 34.01 24.41
CA LEU A 519 -17.64 34.85 24.79
C LEU A 519 -18.09 36.32 24.90
N THR A 520 -18.00 36.90 26.07
CA THR A 520 -18.30 38.30 26.33
C THR A 520 -17.10 38.96 27.00
N ASP A 521 -16.86 40.24 26.73
CA ASP A 521 -15.70 41.01 27.23
C ASP A 521 -14.33 40.30 26.96
N HIS A 522 -14.29 39.49 25.90
CA HIS A 522 -13.17 38.61 25.52
C HIS A 522 -12.33 39.23 24.40
N GLU A 523 -11.02 39.03 24.46
CA GLU A 523 -10.07 39.58 23.48
C GLU A 523 -9.70 38.53 22.44
N ILE A 524 -9.95 38.83 21.17
CA ILE A 524 -9.53 38.02 20.03
C ILE A 524 -8.28 38.60 19.35
N THR A 525 -7.49 37.74 18.73
CA THR A 525 -6.30 38.16 18.00
C THR A 525 -6.66 38.80 16.65
N LYS A 526 -5.69 39.46 16.02
CA LYS A 526 -5.91 40.05 14.69
C LYS A 526 -6.21 38.94 13.67
N PHE A 527 -7.34 39.08 12.97
CA PHE A 527 -7.76 38.13 11.94
C PHE A 527 -6.74 38.00 10.82
N LYS A 528 -6.39 36.76 10.50
CA LYS A 528 -5.68 36.34 9.28
C LYS A 528 -6.55 35.35 8.55
N ALA A 529 -6.37 35.20 7.25
CA ALA A 529 -7.11 34.18 6.49
C ALA A 529 -6.93 32.79 7.12
N LEU A 530 -8.02 32.20 7.59
CA LEU A 530 -8.01 30.92 8.29
C LEU A 530 -7.93 29.72 7.31
N PHE A 531 -8.47 29.88 6.10
CA PHE A 531 -8.52 28.85 5.09
C PHE A 531 -8.47 29.45 3.68
N ASN A 532 -7.90 28.70 2.74
CA ASN A 532 -7.75 29.15 1.36
C ASN A 532 -8.72 28.40 0.42
N ARG A 533 -9.12 29.07 -0.66
CA ARG A 533 -9.93 28.45 -1.72
C ARG A 533 -9.12 27.40 -2.48
N ILE A 534 -9.78 26.32 -2.87
CA ILE A 534 -9.23 25.41 -3.86
C ILE A 534 -9.19 26.12 -5.22
N ASP A 535 -8.00 26.20 -5.82
CA ASP A 535 -7.82 26.63 -7.21
C ASP A 535 -8.02 25.40 -8.11
N PRO A 536 -8.96 25.43 -9.09
CA PRO A 536 -9.16 24.34 -10.03
C PRO A 536 -7.90 23.92 -10.78
N LYS A 537 -6.96 24.84 -11.03
CA LYS A 537 -5.68 24.54 -11.68
C LYS A 537 -4.79 23.61 -10.85
N LYS A 538 -4.88 23.67 -9.52
CA LYS A 538 -4.16 22.75 -8.64
C LYS A 538 -4.73 21.33 -8.72
N VAL A 539 -6.06 21.20 -8.91
CA VAL A 539 -6.71 19.91 -9.12
C VAL A 539 -6.29 19.31 -10.46
N GLU A 540 -6.24 20.14 -11.52
CA GLU A 540 -5.75 19.71 -12.84
C GLU A 540 -4.28 19.27 -12.77
N ALA A 541 -3.43 20.03 -12.07
CA ALA A 541 -2.01 19.69 -11.86
C ALA A 541 -1.83 18.37 -11.09
N MET A 542 -2.65 18.13 -10.07
CA MET A 542 -2.64 16.86 -9.32
C MET A 542 -2.98 15.66 -10.22
N ILE A 543 -3.99 15.80 -11.08
CA ILE A 543 -4.36 14.73 -12.04
C ILE A 543 -3.23 14.47 -13.03
N GLU A 544 -2.57 15.49 -13.53
CA GLU A 544 -1.46 15.32 -14.46
C GLU A 544 -0.26 14.66 -13.77
N ALA A 545 0.11 15.11 -12.57
CA ALA A 545 1.14 14.47 -11.75
C ALA A 545 0.82 12.97 -11.47
N SER A 546 -0.46 12.65 -11.23
CA SER A 546 -0.88 11.24 -11.04
C SER A 546 -0.72 10.38 -12.29
N LYS A 547 -0.82 10.96 -13.50
CA LYS A 547 -0.50 10.25 -14.76
C LYS A 547 0.99 10.04 -14.93
N GLU A 548 1.79 11.06 -14.58
CA GLU A 548 3.26 10.97 -14.61
C GLU A 548 3.77 9.90 -13.65
N ASP A 549 3.24 9.84 -12.42
CA ASP A 549 3.53 8.78 -11.44
C ASP A 549 3.26 7.39 -12.02
N ALA A 550 2.09 7.21 -12.64
CA ALA A 550 1.69 5.94 -13.23
C ALA A 550 2.60 5.55 -14.41
N ALA A 551 2.98 6.53 -15.25
CA ALA A 551 3.89 6.29 -16.38
C ALA A 551 5.31 5.92 -15.89
N ALA A 552 5.79 6.56 -14.82
CA ALA A 552 7.08 6.24 -14.21
C ALA A 552 7.10 4.82 -13.63
N GLU A 553 6.01 4.38 -12.98
CA GLU A 553 5.89 3.00 -12.48
C GLU A 553 5.89 1.95 -13.60
N VAL A 554 5.22 2.23 -14.73
CA VAL A 554 5.22 1.33 -15.90
C VAL A 554 6.64 1.25 -16.50
N ALA A 555 7.27 2.39 -16.71
CA ALA A 555 8.63 2.45 -17.26
C ALA A 555 9.66 1.73 -16.36
N ALA A 556 9.53 1.85 -15.04
CA ALA A 556 10.37 1.13 -14.08
C ALA A 556 10.18 -0.39 -14.17
N LYS A 557 8.92 -0.86 -14.32
CA LYS A 557 8.63 -2.29 -14.51
C LYS A 557 9.21 -2.82 -15.83
N GLU A 558 8.97 -2.13 -16.92
CA GLU A 558 9.49 -2.52 -18.25
C GLU A 558 11.02 -2.59 -18.26
N LYS A 559 11.68 -1.63 -17.59
CA LYS A 559 13.13 -1.64 -17.43
C LYS A 559 13.62 -2.86 -16.62
N ALA A 560 12.96 -3.17 -15.51
CA ALA A 560 13.29 -4.32 -14.67
C ALA A 560 13.06 -5.65 -15.41
N GLU A 561 12.00 -5.77 -16.21
CA GLU A 561 11.72 -6.93 -17.06
C GLU A 561 12.74 -7.07 -18.19
N ALA A 562 13.11 -5.97 -18.82
CA ALA A 562 14.15 -5.96 -19.87
C ALA A 562 15.54 -6.35 -19.32
N GLU A 563 15.89 -5.90 -18.10
CA GLU A 563 17.12 -6.30 -17.42
C GLU A 563 17.11 -7.80 -17.05
N LYS A 564 15.98 -8.32 -16.57
CA LYS A 564 15.79 -9.76 -16.32
C LYS A 564 15.90 -10.59 -17.60
N SER A 565 15.27 -10.16 -18.68
CA SER A 565 15.33 -10.83 -19.98
C SER A 565 16.76 -10.91 -20.50
N LYS A 566 17.54 -9.85 -20.31
CA LYS A 566 18.98 -9.85 -20.66
C LYS A 566 19.81 -10.78 -19.76
N ALA A 567 19.50 -10.85 -18.49
CA ALA A 567 20.21 -11.71 -17.52
C ALA A 567 19.90 -13.20 -17.69
N SER A 568 18.74 -13.54 -18.27
CA SER A 568 18.31 -14.93 -18.50
C SER A 568 18.67 -15.48 -19.88
N GLN A 569 19.21 -14.66 -20.82
CA GLN A 569 19.65 -15.13 -22.13
C GLN A 569 20.87 -16.03 -21.99
N THR A 570 20.72 -17.29 -22.41
CA THR A 570 21.83 -18.23 -22.54
C THR A 570 22.72 -17.81 -23.69
N GLU A 571 23.98 -18.31 -23.74
CA GLU A 571 24.86 -18.09 -24.90
C GLU A 571 24.25 -18.68 -26.17
N LEU A 572 23.47 -19.74 -26.05
CA LEU A 572 22.75 -20.35 -27.17
C LEU A 572 21.62 -19.45 -27.73
N ASP A 573 20.96 -18.64 -26.83
CA ASP A 573 19.94 -17.67 -27.29
C ASP A 573 20.56 -16.49 -28.06
N LYS A 574 21.83 -16.15 -27.75
CA LYS A 574 22.57 -15.08 -28.44
C LYS A 574 23.11 -15.50 -29.79
N ASP A 575 23.51 -16.76 -29.92
CA ASP A 575 24.04 -17.35 -31.12
C ASP A 575 23.45 -18.75 -31.33
N PRO A 576 22.25 -18.86 -31.94
CA PRO A 576 21.53 -20.11 -32.11
C PRO A 576 22.32 -21.13 -32.95
N ILE A 577 22.06 -22.42 -32.70
CA ILE A 577 22.62 -23.52 -33.47
C ILE A 577 22.32 -23.30 -34.99
N ALA A 578 23.36 -23.38 -35.84
CA ALA A 578 23.22 -23.28 -37.27
C ALA A 578 22.41 -24.47 -37.86
N GLU A 579 22.07 -24.36 -39.13
CA GLU A 579 21.38 -25.45 -39.85
C GLU A 579 22.10 -26.78 -39.73
N GLU A 580 21.35 -27.87 -39.66
CA GLU A 580 21.86 -29.24 -39.61
C GLU A 580 22.73 -29.53 -40.83
N ILE A 581 23.86 -30.22 -40.61
CA ILE A 581 24.76 -30.65 -41.69
C ILE A 581 24.91 -32.18 -41.61
N GLU A 582 25.16 -32.77 -42.82
CA GLU A 582 25.51 -34.17 -42.94
C GLU A 582 26.92 -34.44 -42.37
N PHE A 583 27.14 -35.67 -41.86
CA PHE A 583 28.41 -36.06 -41.26
C PHE A 583 29.61 -35.85 -42.24
N ASP A 584 29.41 -36.07 -43.54
CA ASP A 584 30.45 -35.89 -44.55
C ASP A 584 30.90 -34.42 -44.65
N ALA A 585 29.99 -33.48 -44.44
CA ALA A 585 30.33 -32.04 -44.42
C ALA A 585 31.21 -31.70 -43.21
N PHE A 586 30.93 -32.25 -42.04
CA PHE A 586 31.78 -32.12 -40.87
C PHE A 586 33.11 -32.84 -41.04
N ALA A 587 33.11 -34.08 -41.54
CA ALA A 587 34.31 -34.90 -41.81
C ALA A 587 35.27 -34.28 -42.84
N ALA A 588 34.76 -33.41 -43.73
CA ALA A 588 35.57 -32.67 -44.68
C ALA A 588 36.47 -31.59 -43.99
N VAL A 589 36.16 -31.18 -42.77
CA VAL A 589 36.98 -30.25 -42.00
C VAL A 589 38.05 -31.05 -41.24
N ASP A 590 39.34 -30.78 -41.56
CA ASP A 590 40.45 -31.43 -40.85
C ASP A 590 40.94 -30.55 -39.70
N MET A 591 40.48 -30.90 -38.49
CA MET A 591 40.90 -30.25 -37.25
C MET A 591 42.04 -31.01 -36.59
N ARG A 592 43.12 -30.30 -36.21
CA ARG A 592 44.32 -30.88 -35.61
C ARG A 592 44.69 -30.20 -34.32
N ILE A 593 45.26 -30.99 -33.40
CA ILE A 593 45.98 -30.47 -32.24
C ILE A 593 47.27 -29.85 -32.73
N ALA A 594 47.53 -28.61 -32.33
CA ALA A 594 48.75 -27.89 -32.70
C ALA A 594 49.39 -27.32 -31.42
N ARG A 595 50.74 -27.35 -31.40
CA ARG A 595 51.52 -26.68 -30.34
C ARG A 595 51.92 -25.29 -30.82
N ILE A 596 51.68 -24.29 -30.04
CA ILE A 596 52.11 -22.92 -30.28
C ILE A 596 53.60 -22.82 -30.01
N ILE A 597 54.42 -22.79 -31.06
CA ILE A 597 55.90 -22.70 -30.98
C ILE A 597 56.30 -21.28 -30.60
N SER A 598 55.72 -20.30 -31.32
CA SER A 598 55.90 -18.89 -31.02
C SER A 598 54.63 -18.11 -31.28
N CYS A 599 54.44 -17.04 -30.55
CA CYS A 599 53.38 -16.07 -30.71
C CYS A 599 53.97 -14.66 -30.73
N GLU A 600 53.69 -13.87 -31.74
CA GLU A 600 54.25 -12.52 -31.87
C GLU A 600 53.16 -11.49 -32.15
N GLU A 601 53.34 -10.26 -31.67
CA GLU A 601 52.50 -9.14 -32.08
C GLU A 601 52.79 -8.75 -33.52
N VAL A 602 51.74 -8.50 -34.30
CA VAL A 602 51.90 -8.04 -35.68
C VAL A 602 52.04 -6.50 -35.70
N PRO A 603 53.20 -5.94 -36.12
CA PRO A 603 53.40 -4.50 -36.17
C PRO A 603 52.32 -3.80 -36.99
N LYS A 604 51.69 -2.74 -36.47
CA LYS A 604 50.63 -1.98 -37.12
C LYS A 604 49.30 -2.74 -37.28
N ALA A 605 49.10 -3.86 -36.61
CA ALA A 605 47.81 -4.56 -36.54
C ALA A 605 47.20 -4.44 -35.13
N ASN A 606 45.96 -3.96 -35.03
CA ASN A 606 45.33 -3.73 -33.76
C ASN A 606 44.70 -4.98 -33.13
N LYS A 607 44.45 -6.03 -33.93
CA LYS A 607 43.69 -7.22 -33.48
C LYS A 607 44.45 -8.53 -33.68
N LEU A 608 45.55 -8.55 -34.43
CA LEU A 608 46.18 -9.77 -34.88
C LEU A 608 47.41 -10.14 -34.02
N LEU A 609 47.49 -11.44 -33.70
CA LEU A 609 48.68 -12.13 -33.27
C LEU A 609 49.12 -13.08 -34.41
N LYS A 610 50.43 -13.26 -34.57
CA LYS A 610 51.04 -14.18 -35.52
C LYS A 610 51.57 -15.40 -34.76
N PHE A 611 51.21 -16.57 -35.22
CA PHE A 611 51.53 -17.84 -34.65
C PHE A 611 52.41 -18.68 -35.56
N GLN A 612 53.36 -19.40 -34.97
CA GLN A 612 53.99 -20.59 -35.57
C GLN A 612 53.44 -21.80 -34.79
N LEU A 613 52.78 -22.71 -35.51
CA LEU A 613 52.09 -23.86 -34.97
C LEU A 613 52.72 -25.14 -35.44
N ASP A 614 53.21 -26.01 -34.52
CA ASP A 614 53.66 -27.38 -34.83
C ASP A 614 52.43 -28.31 -34.82
N ILE A 615 52.20 -29.01 -35.92
CA ILE A 615 51.14 -30.01 -36.10
C ILE A 615 51.66 -31.43 -36.18
N GLY A 616 52.83 -31.71 -35.56
CA GLY A 616 53.40 -33.05 -35.49
C GLY A 616 54.28 -33.39 -36.73
N GLY A 617 55.31 -32.59 -36.99
CA GLY A 617 56.24 -32.76 -38.06
C GLY A 617 56.14 -31.72 -39.22
N GLU A 618 55.20 -30.83 -39.12
CA GLU A 618 55.03 -29.69 -40.00
C GLU A 618 54.74 -28.42 -39.19
N THR A 619 55.33 -27.29 -39.54
CA THR A 619 55.09 -26.00 -38.92
C THR A 619 54.28 -25.12 -39.83
N ARG A 620 53.22 -24.47 -39.29
CA ARG A 620 52.33 -23.55 -40.04
C ARG A 620 52.27 -22.19 -39.44
N GLN A 621 52.26 -21.18 -40.28
CA GLN A 621 52.02 -19.81 -39.89
C GLN A 621 50.53 -19.48 -39.91
N VAL A 622 50.00 -18.99 -38.78
CA VAL A 622 48.59 -18.59 -38.69
C VAL A 622 48.48 -17.18 -38.09
N PHE A 623 47.55 -16.39 -38.59
CA PHE A 623 47.17 -15.11 -38.01
C PHE A 623 45.78 -15.22 -37.37
N SER A 624 45.68 -14.85 -36.11
CA SER A 624 44.42 -14.88 -35.37
C SER A 624 44.09 -13.52 -34.74
N GLY A 625 42.82 -13.17 -34.71
CA GLY A 625 42.29 -11.87 -34.22
C GLY A 625 42.10 -11.82 -32.72
N ILE A 626 42.96 -12.40 -31.91
CA ILE A 626 42.80 -12.60 -30.48
C ILE A 626 43.71 -11.73 -29.59
N LYS A 627 44.34 -10.71 -30.15
CA LYS A 627 45.26 -9.79 -29.44
C LYS A 627 44.61 -9.05 -28.30
N SER A 628 43.27 -8.82 -28.33
CA SER A 628 42.54 -8.18 -27.25
C SER A 628 42.32 -9.07 -26.04
N ALA A 629 42.37 -10.40 -26.23
CA ALA A 629 42.10 -11.39 -25.18
C ALA A 629 43.36 -12.00 -24.58
N TYR A 630 44.50 -12.03 -25.38
CA TYR A 630 45.73 -12.72 -24.97
C TYR A 630 46.99 -11.92 -25.29
N LYS A 631 47.97 -12.04 -24.41
CA LYS A 631 49.34 -11.64 -24.69
C LYS A 631 50.13 -12.82 -25.27
N PRO A 632 51.13 -12.58 -26.14
CA PRO A 632 51.94 -13.64 -26.75
C PRO A 632 52.53 -14.62 -25.77
N GLU A 633 53.05 -14.13 -24.64
CA GLU A 633 53.72 -14.92 -23.58
C GLU A 633 52.76 -15.91 -22.88
N GLU A 634 51.47 -15.65 -22.90
CA GLU A 634 50.45 -16.50 -22.28
C GLU A 634 50.09 -17.70 -23.16
N LEU A 635 50.45 -17.67 -24.43
CA LEU A 635 50.06 -18.66 -25.44
C LEU A 635 51.21 -19.58 -25.85
N GLU A 636 52.46 -19.14 -25.81
CA GLU A 636 53.60 -19.93 -26.19
C GLU A 636 53.74 -21.23 -25.39
N GLY A 637 54.00 -22.33 -26.08
CA GLY A 637 54.10 -23.66 -25.48
C GLY A 637 52.78 -24.40 -25.28
N LYS A 638 51.64 -23.71 -25.32
CA LYS A 638 50.33 -24.33 -25.17
C LYS A 638 49.89 -25.14 -26.38
N LEU A 639 49.00 -26.10 -26.14
CA LEU A 639 48.30 -26.82 -27.17
C LEU A 639 46.98 -26.13 -27.49
N THR A 640 46.60 -26.10 -28.77
CA THR A 640 45.33 -25.57 -29.22
C THR A 640 44.75 -26.42 -30.36
N VAL A 641 43.49 -26.17 -30.72
CA VAL A 641 42.84 -26.79 -31.87
C VAL A 641 42.91 -25.85 -33.06
N MET A 642 43.32 -26.36 -34.22
CA MET A 642 43.29 -25.59 -35.48
C MET A 642 42.59 -26.35 -36.59
N VAL A 643 41.97 -25.62 -37.53
CA VAL A 643 41.55 -26.15 -38.82
C VAL A 643 42.72 -26.11 -39.75
N ALA A 644 43.18 -27.32 -40.15
CA ALA A 644 44.44 -27.50 -40.87
C ALA A 644 44.30 -27.54 -42.41
N ASN A 645 43.12 -27.87 -42.96
CA ASN A 645 42.89 -27.99 -44.39
C ASN A 645 42.23 -26.78 -45.04
N LEU A 646 42.25 -25.63 -44.37
CA LEU A 646 41.85 -24.37 -45.02
C LEU A 646 42.87 -23.96 -46.07
N LYS A 647 42.39 -23.47 -47.24
CA LYS A 647 43.29 -22.92 -48.29
C LYS A 647 44.11 -21.75 -47.74
N PRO A 648 45.44 -21.74 -47.94
CA PRO A 648 46.25 -20.64 -47.44
C PRO A 648 45.78 -19.31 -47.96
N ARG A 649 45.64 -18.34 -47.04
CA ARG A 649 45.11 -16.99 -47.30
C ARG A 649 46.23 -15.95 -47.21
N LYS A 650 46.43 -15.21 -48.31
CA LYS A 650 47.37 -14.09 -48.33
C LYS A 650 46.74 -12.91 -47.55
N MET A 651 47.34 -12.55 -46.46
CA MET A 651 46.96 -11.39 -45.63
C MET A 651 47.97 -10.25 -45.83
N LYS A 652 47.67 -9.05 -45.37
CA LYS A 652 48.54 -7.87 -45.43
C LYS A 652 49.92 -8.10 -44.79
N PHE A 653 50.03 -9.03 -43.88
CA PHE A 653 51.21 -9.27 -43.03
C PHE A 653 51.84 -10.64 -43.24
N GLY A 654 51.37 -11.44 -44.21
CA GLY A 654 51.89 -12.76 -44.53
C GLY A 654 50.84 -13.76 -45.01
N MET A 655 51.22 -15.04 -45.13
CA MET A 655 50.27 -16.14 -45.42
C MET A 655 49.76 -16.72 -44.14
N SER A 656 48.42 -16.94 -44.03
CA SER A 656 47.81 -17.72 -42.95
C SER A 656 47.42 -19.10 -43.50
N GLU A 657 47.95 -20.16 -42.87
CA GLU A 657 47.88 -21.55 -43.36
C GLU A 657 46.97 -22.41 -42.46
N GLY A 658 45.88 -21.82 -41.97
CA GLY A 658 44.90 -22.45 -41.12
C GLY A 658 44.20 -21.44 -40.24
N MET A 659 43.43 -21.93 -39.27
CA MET A 659 42.67 -21.11 -38.32
C MET A 659 42.70 -21.76 -36.93
N ILE A 660 43.05 -20.99 -35.91
CA ILE A 660 42.91 -21.40 -34.49
C ILE A 660 41.47 -21.27 -34.11
N LEU A 661 40.92 -22.27 -33.38
CA LEU A 661 39.58 -22.27 -32.87
C LEU A 661 39.52 -21.60 -31.50
N ALA A 662 38.54 -20.74 -31.32
CA ALA A 662 38.24 -20.08 -30.08
C ALA A 662 36.71 -19.97 -29.89
N ALA A 663 36.27 -19.99 -28.66
CA ALA A 663 34.86 -19.77 -28.24
C ALA A 663 34.71 -18.36 -27.69
N GLY A 664 33.53 -17.76 -27.85
CA GLY A 664 33.15 -16.47 -27.32
C GLY A 664 32.75 -15.42 -28.34
N PRO A 665 32.11 -14.31 -27.90
CA PRO A 665 31.57 -13.29 -28.78
C PRO A 665 32.65 -12.40 -29.45
N GLY A 666 33.92 -12.52 -29.03
CA GLY A 666 35.02 -11.72 -29.52
C GLY A 666 35.49 -10.61 -28.58
N GLY A 667 36.47 -9.81 -29.01
CA GLY A 667 37.06 -8.77 -28.17
C GLY A 667 37.92 -9.36 -27.04
N SER A 668 37.66 -8.96 -25.78
CA SER A 668 38.30 -9.52 -24.57
C SER A 668 37.68 -10.85 -24.14
N ASP A 669 36.46 -11.13 -24.57
CA ASP A 669 35.69 -12.31 -24.18
C ASP A 669 35.80 -13.40 -25.23
N LEU A 670 36.99 -13.97 -25.29
CA LEU A 670 37.35 -14.98 -26.29
C LEU A 670 38.34 -15.97 -25.70
N TRP A 671 38.01 -17.26 -25.80
CA TRP A 671 38.80 -18.35 -25.21
C TRP A 671 39.29 -19.32 -26.28
N ILE A 672 40.60 -19.56 -26.36
CA ILE A 672 41.14 -20.60 -27.27
C ILE A 672 40.75 -21.99 -26.76
N LEU A 673 40.51 -22.93 -27.66
CA LEU A 673 40.20 -24.31 -27.31
C LEU A 673 41.51 -25.04 -26.97
N GLU A 674 41.68 -25.40 -25.70
CA GLU A 674 42.83 -26.18 -25.22
C GLU A 674 42.41 -27.66 -25.07
N PRO A 675 43.17 -28.64 -25.64
CA PRO A 675 42.87 -30.05 -25.47
C PRO A 675 43.28 -30.53 -24.07
N HIS A 676 42.64 -31.63 -23.60
CA HIS A 676 42.98 -32.27 -22.33
C HIS A 676 44.39 -32.85 -22.29
N GLU A 677 44.91 -33.09 -21.09
CA GLU A 677 46.21 -33.74 -20.86
C GLU A 677 46.34 -35.06 -21.63
N GLY A 678 47.50 -35.26 -22.28
CA GLY A 678 47.82 -36.44 -23.10
C GLY A 678 47.64 -36.23 -24.58
N ALA A 679 47.00 -35.15 -25.03
CA ALA A 679 46.91 -34.79 -26.46
C ALA A 679 48.27 -34.38 -27.00
N GLN A 680 48.56 -34.75 -28.24
CA GLN A 680 49.84 -34.48 -28.91
C GLN A 680 49.62 -33.73 -30.24
N PRO A 681 50.58 -32.87 -30.66
CA PRO A 681 50.54 -32.23 -31.98
C PRO A 681 50.32 -33.24 -33.09
N GLY A 682 49.46 -32.90 -34.05
CA GLY A 682 49.11 -33.76 -35.17
C GLY A 682 47.89 -34.68 -34.94
N MET A 683 47.47 -34.92 -33.72
CA MET A 683 46.26 -35.71 -33.45
C MET A 683 45.05 -35.04 -34.10
N ARG A 684 44.20 -35.83 -34.79
CA ARG A 684 42.96 -35.36 -35.39
C ARG A 684 41.87 -35.23 -34.36
N VAL A 685 41.15 -34.15 -34.38
CA VAL A 685 39.89 -33.95 -33.63
C VAL A 685 38.75 -34.52 -34.49
N MET A 686 37.99 -35.45 -33.90
CA MET A 686 36.90 -36.19 -34.57
C MET A 686 35.57 -35.95 -33.86
#